data_bd16b08f8cd89bccd9621be360408132
#
_entry.id   bd16b08f8cd89bccd9621be360408132
#
_cell.length_a   1.000
_cell.length_b   1.000
_cell.length_c   1.000
_cell.angle_alpha   90.00
_cell.angle_beta   90.00
_cell.angle_gamma   90.00
#
_symmetry.space_group_name_H-M   'P 1'
#
loop_
_entity.id
_entity.type
_entity.pdbx_description
1 polymer ?
#
loop_
_entity_poly.entity_id
_entity_poly.type
_entity_poly.pdbx_seq_one_letter_code
_entity_poly.pdbx_strand_id
1 'polypeptide(L)'
;MKKKLILIAFVLCQSGYSNDITLKNKLSSISVNEKGFLTNTKDPKTDNTLVIVCPDNSSPQLKLAAKELRRYIYLRTGKLLRISSKKATQSITLIIDSKLQTQEYSLKSTGESLVISGGSGVAVLYGAYGFVEKLGVRFYLHGDVVPDGKISLHIPQLNETQKPFFELRGIQPFHDFPDGPDWWNQDDYLAYIGQLAKMRMNFIGLHCYPYRKDNVPKKGDMMIGPEPLVWFGLPQDINPDGTVKSSYPTWWDNTARDSGWPYGSLKTSEFTNGSAQLFPTDIYGPDVMEGMMPLPKTAEESNELFNRVGKQMGIVFAEAKKVGVKTCIGSETPFIMPPALAEHLKQLGKDPKAPETIAEVYEGAFQRIAKVMPADYYWLWTSEGDLHKNPEGVKRDLLIAYNALKKISPSVPLATCGWGFNPAYDAFLPKDSPMSGISAEFGHYSLSPALADIQGRPKWAIPWFENDVNLAGYQPWVGRLRQDAVDARRFGANGLMGLHWHVKSMMNNIAALAQAGWDQSYVAKNFNIVPVSSGKGLNVLKETRMMPIDDYYEDFAKANFGSNKAKETGGILAESEKMQTSLKGTAHRPDPTGWGTFWGAQGALQSDPEMHAYAQKNGELAERFAKLRQNIKGAGNLERFDYWLTMLRIQTAMYEAGAVHGKLRVIVAEMEKENDPVKKKDLASKAIIIRAEVVRAWDKIMQLEIISASTPGDLGLIANLERNSRIWDNWLNRFDTTIEKVTGKPMPADCAPSMNYTGPATIKVFTVRSSLHRGEVLELRPVVLSAEQSSSVIVKWRKLGEKNWQQSSAVNVGRSVWTVKLPTATEDFEYHIIANGANDQKLIWPATAPMQNQTVIVTE
;
A
#
# COMPACT_ATOMS: atom_id res chain seq x y z
N MET A 1 16.58 -35.18 -55.13
CA MET A 1 16.99 -34.82 -53.75
C MET A 1 15.76 -34.36 -52.99
N LYS A 2 15.26 -35.21 -52.09
CA LYS A 2 14.02 -35.00 -51.36
C LYS A 2 14.30 -34.05 -50.17
N LYS A 3 13.70 -32.85 -50.17
CA LYS A 3 13.62 -32.01 -48.96
C LYS A 3 12.55 -32.55 -48.02
N LYS A 4 12.94 -33.08 -46.87
CA LYS A 4 12.01 -33.45 -45.78
C LYS A 4 11.45 -32.16 -45.16
N LEU A 5 10.15 -31.95 -45.27
CA LEU A 5 9.40 -31.01 -44.44
C LEU A 5 9.29 -31.65 -43.05
N ILE A 6 9.88 -31.02 -42.07
CA ILE A 6 9.63 -31.35 -40.65
C ILE A 6 8.38 -30.59 -40.24
N LEU A 7 7.27 -31.30 -40.14
CA LEU A 7 6.02 -30.86 -39.58
C LEU A 7 6.19 -30.94 -38.06
N ILE A 8 6.45 -29.80 -37.42
CA ILE A 8 6.39 -29.70 -35.95
C ILE A 8 4.91 -29.62 -35.61
N ALA A 9 4.37 -30.75 -35.18
CA ALA A 9 3.06 -30.79 -34.55
C ALA A 9 3.08 -30.04 -33.24
N PHE A 10 2.48 -28.88 -33.21
CA PHE A 10 2.11 -28.19 -31.97
C PHE A 10 1.02 -29.04 -31.28
N VAL A 11 1.42 -29.89 -30.37
CA VAL A 11 0.50 -30.45 -29.39
C VAL A 11 0.10 -29.29 -28.48
N LEU A 12 -1.07 -28.72 -28.76
CA LEU A 12 -1.78 -27.86 -27.85
C LEU A 12 -2.01 -28.69 -26.57
N CYS A 13 -1.22 -28.43 -25.54
CA CYS A 13 -1.55 -28.89 -24.20
C CYS A 13 -2.83 -28.18 -23.77
N GLN A 14 -3.98 -28.75 -24.13
CA GLN A 14 -5.30 -28.38 -23.57
C GLN A 14 -5.48 -28.91 -22.15
N SER A 15 -4.40 -29.19 -21.43
CA SER A 15 -4.45 -29.67 -20.06
C SER A 15 -4.13 -28.53 -19.07
N GLY A 16 -5.08 -27.68 -18.80
CA GLY A 16 -4.92 -26.66 -17.77
C GLY A 16 -6.16 -25.85 -17.44
N TYR A 17 -7.12 -25.81 -18.35
CA TYR A 17 -8.23 -24.85 -18.22
C TYR A 17 -9.50 -25.37 -17.51
N SER A 18 -9.52 -26.61 -17.05
CA SER A 18 -10.62 -27.12 -16.22
C SER A 18 -10.56 -26.69 -14.74
N ASN A 19 -9.48 -25.99 -14.33
CA ASN A 19 -9.26 -25.65 -12.92
C ASN A 19 -9.86 -24.32 -12.48
N ASP A 20 -10.29 -23.43 -13.38
CA ASP A 20 -10.94 -22.17 -13.00
C ASP A 20 -12.32 -22.39 -12.37
N ILE A 21 -13.04 -23.42 -12.84
CA ILE A 21 -14.29 -23.87 -12.21
C ILE A 21 -14.04 -24.39 -10.78
N THR A 22 -12.87 -24.95 -10.53
CA THR A 22 -12.48 -25.45 -9.20
C THR A 22 -12.14 -24.34 -8.21
N LEU A 23 -11.66 -23.18 -8.66
CA LEU A 23 -11.44 -22.02 -7.78
C LEU A 23 -12.78 -21.42 -7.32
N LYS A 24 -13.72 -21.24 -8.25
CA LYS A 24 -15.08 -20.78 -7.97
C LYS A 24 -15.79 -21.69 -6.95
N ASN A 25 -15.69 -22.99 -7.14
CA ASN A 25 -16.33 -23.98 -6.26
C ASN A 25 -15.62 -24.16 -4.92
N LYS A 26 -14.29 -23.96 -4.85
CA LYS A 26 -13.53 -24.13 -3.60
C LYS A 26 -13.53 -22.87 -2.73
N LEU A 27 -13.59 -21.67 -3.30
CA LEU A 27 -13.76 -20.43 -2.54
C LEU A 27 -15.20 -20.26 -2.02
N SER A 28 -16.20 -20.72 -2.78
CA SER A 28 -17.60 -20.72 -2.34
C SER A 28 -17.87 -21.75 -1.22
N SER A 29 -16.99 -22.73 -0.97
CA SER A 29 -17.14 -23.69 0.11
C SER A 29 -16.77 -23.17 1.51
N ILE A 30 -16.43 -21.89 1.66
CA ILE A 30 -16.37 -21.19 2.96
C ILE A 30 -17.78 -20.76 3.42
N SER A 31 -18.81 -21.44 2.96
CA SER A 31 -20.16 -21.27 3.50
C SER A 31 -20.20 -21.88 4.92
N VAL A 32 -20.54 -21.02 5.88
CA VAL A 32 -20.61 -21.39 7.29
C VAL A 32 -21.86 -22.22 7.54
N ASN A 33 -21.68 -23.46 7.94
CA ASN A 33 -22.79 -24.27 8.43
C ASN A 33 -23.06 -23.87 9.89
N GLU A 34 -24.06 -23.02 10.13
CA GLU A 34 -24.42 -22.50 11.47
C GLU A 34 -24.58 -23.58 12.56
N LYS A 35 -25.00 -24.78 12.18
CA LYS A 35 -25.19 -25.87 13.13
C LYS A 35 -23.90 -26.42 13.75
N GLY A 36 -22.76 -26.26 13.08
CA GLY A 36 -21.46 -26.66 13.61
C GLY A 36 -20.80 -25.64 14.56
N PHE A 37 -21.25 -24.40 14.55
CA PHE A 37 -20.65 -23.31 15.32
C PHE A 37 -21.26 -23.11 16.71
N LEU A 38 -22.50 -23.56 16.94
CA LEU A 38 -23.22 -23.28 18.19
C LEU A 38 -22.82 -24.19 19.35
N THR A 39 -22.07 -25.26 19.15
CA THR A 39 -21.81 -26.27 20.16
C THR A 39 -20.50 -26.15 20.95
N ASN A 40 -19.59 -25.22 20.58
CA ASN A 40 -18.26 -25.13 21.22
C ASN A 40 -17.81 -23.74 21.67
N THR A 41 -18.68 -22.73 21.71
CA THR A 41 -18.34 -21.45 22.35
C THR A 41 -18.46 -21.61 23.87
N LYS A 42 -17.42 -22.16 24.51
CA LYS A 42 -17.25 -21.93 25.95
C LYS A 42 -17.12 -20.44 26.17
N ASP A 43 -17.94 -19.93 27.09
CA ASP A 43 -17.87 -18.52 27.51
C ASP A 43 -16.44 -18.06 27.69
N PRO A 44 -16.09 -16.85 27.22
CA PRO A 44 -14.82 -16.24 27.58
C PRO A 44 -14.81 -16.04 29.10
N LYS A 45 -14.13 -16.92 29.82
CA LYS A 45 -13.99 -16.79 31.28
C LYS A 45 -13.01 -15.66 31.54
N THR A 46 -13.41 -14.67 32.32
CA THR A 46 -12.48 -13.70 32.89
C THR A 46 -11.45 -14.46 33.72
N ASP A 47 -10.21 -14.48 33.26
CA ASP A 47 -9.12 -15.12 33.99
C ASP A 47 -8.62 -14.16 35.07
N ASN A 48 -8.93 -14.46 36.33
CA ASN A 48 -8.51 -13.66 37.49
C ASN A 48 -7.14 -14.07 38.01
N THR A 49 -6.54 -15.12 37.46
CA THR A 49 -5.24 -15.63 37.96
C THR A 49 -4.08 -14.81 37.43
N LEU A 50 -4.13 -14.39 36.18
CA LEU A 50 -3.15 -13.51 35.52
C LEU A 50 -3.78 -12.14 35.25
N VAL A 51 -3.12 -11.07 35.66
CA VAL A 51 -3.62 -9.69 35.54
C VAL A 51 -2.63 -8.82 34.76
N ILE A 52 -3.12 -7.95 33.88
CA ILE A 52 -2.30 -6.92 33.28
C ILE A 52 -2.25 -5.74 34.25
N VAL A 53 -1.04 -5.41 34.71
CA VAL A 53 -0.83 -4.32 35.67
C VAL A 53 -0.43 -3.05 34.93
N CYS A 54 -1.34 -2.06 34.99
CA CYS A 54 -1.14 -0.74 34.42
C CYS A 54 -1.59 0.30 35.47
N PRO A 55 -0.70 1.14 36.01
CA PRO A 55 -1.06 2.16 36.97
C PRO A 55 -2.12 3.14 36.46
N ASP A 56 -3.01 3.63 37.32
CA ASP A 56 -4.13 4.51 36.94
C ASP A 56 -3.64 5.82 36.30
N ASN A 57 -2.52 6.38 36.77
CA ASN A 57 -1.90 7.59 36.24
C ASN A 57 -0.94 7.34 35.07
N SER A 58 -1.08 6.20 34.38
CA SER A 58 -0.24 5.87 33.22
C SER A 58 -0.49 6.77 32.03
N SER A 59 0.55 6.95 31.22
CA SER A 59 0.44 7.68 29.96
C SER A 59 -0.55 6.97 28.99
N PRO A 60 -1.09 7.70 28.01
CA PRO A 60 -1.96 7.09 27.00
C PRO A 60 -1.35 5.86 26.32
N GLN A 61 -0.03 5.86 26.07
CA GLN A 61 0.68 4.73 25.46
C GLN A 61 0.69 3.48 26.36
N LEU A 62 0.86 3.62 27.67
CA LEU A 62 0.79 2.48 28.59
C LEU A 62 -0.64 1.94 28.69
N LYS A 63 -1.64 2.81 28.74
CA LYS A 63 -3.05 2.41 28.73
C LYS A 63 -3.38 1.67 27.42
N LEU A 64 -2.89 2.17 26.29
CA LEU A 64 -3.01 1.51 24.99
C LEU A 64 -2.32 0.14 24.99
N ALA A 65 -1.09 0.04 25.49
CA ALA A 65 -0.35 -1.21 25.60
C ALA A 65 -1.11 -2.27 26.42
N ALA A 66 -1.72 -1.86 27.56
CA ALA A 66 -2.53 -2.76 28.38
C ALA A 66 -3.78 -3.28 27.65
N LYS A 67 -4.47 -2.41 26.92
CA LYS A 67 -5.64 -2.79 26.11
C LYS A 67 -5.27 -3.69 24.94
N GLU A 68 -4.20 -3.39 24.21
CA GLU A 68 -3.70 -4.22 23.12
C GLU A 68 -3.25 -5.61 23.60
N LEU A 69 -2.52 -5.70 24.71
CA LEU A 69 -2.19 -6.98 25.32
C LEU A 69 -3.45 -7.79 25.63
N ARG A 70 -4.45 -7.16 26.29
CA ARG A 70 -5.73 -7.81 26.61
C ARG A 70 -6.40 -8.34 25.34
N ARG A 71 -6.48 -7.51 24.29
CA ARG A 71 -7.08 -7.84 23.01
C ARG A 71 -6.42 -9.04 22.35
N TYR A 72 -5.09 -9.04 22.20
CA TYR A 72 -4.40 -10.13 21.50
C TYR A 72 -4.33 -11.41 22.34
N ILE A 73 -4.20 -11.32 23.67
CA ILE A 73 -4.32 -12.48 24.52
C ILE A 73 -5.71 -13.10 24.39
N TYR A 74 -6.77 -12.28 24.37
CA TYR A 74 -8.12 -12.77 24.13
C TYR A 74 -8.24 -13.44 22.74
N LEU A 75 -7.75 -12.80 21.70
CA LEU A 75 -7.79 -13.34 20.34
C LEU A 75 -7.04 -14.69 20.24
N ARG A 76 -5.90 -14.82 20.89
CA ARG A 76 -5.07 -16.02 20.82
C ARG A 76 -5.50 -17.15 21.76
N THR A 77 -6.09 -16.83 22.90
CA THR A 77 -6.35 -17.81 23.97
C THR A 77 -7.82 -17.95 24.34
N GLY A 78 -8.67 -17.00 23.99
CA GLY A 78 -10.05 -16.89 24.44
C GLY A 78 -10.19 -16.37 25.87
N LYS A 79 -9.08 -16.03 26.56
CA LYS A 79 -9.10 -15.50 27.93
C LYS A 79 -9.06 -13.98 27.93
N LEU A 80 -10.04 -13.33 28.54
CA LEU A 80 -10.08 -11.88 28.68
C LEU A 80 -9.46 -11.48 30.04
N LEU A 81 -8.21 -11.03 30.03
CA LEU A 81 -7.50 -10.63 31.26
C LEU A 81 -8.03 -9.30 31.80
N ARG A 82 -8.03 -9.20 33.13
CA ARG A 82 -8.34 -7.94 33.82
C ARG A 82 -7.15 -6.98 33.74
N ILE A 83 -7.40 -5.71 33.46
CA ILE A 83 -6.43 -4.62 33.62
C ILE A 83 -6.66 -4.02 35.01
N SER A 84 -5.60 -3.82 35.78
CA SER A 84 -5.66 -3.36 37.17
C SER A 84 -4.44 -2.53 37.51
N SER A 85 -4.58 -1.56 38.43
CA SER A 85 -3.45 -0.84 39.02
C SER A 85 -2.73 -1.64 40.11
N LYS A 86 -3.36 -2.71 40.63
CA LYS A 86 -2.82 -3.54 41.71
C LYS A 86 -2.22 -4.82 41.13
N LYS A 87 -1.04 -5.22 41.66
CA LYS A 87 -0.41 -6.49 41.34
C LYS A 87 -1.25 -7.68 41.87
N ALA A 88 -1.17 -8.78 41.17
CA ALA A 88 -1.67 -10.09 41.57
C ALA A 88 -0.50 -11.07 41.67
N THR A 89 -0.80 -12.32 42.09
CA THR A 89 0.22 -13.39 42.25
C THR A 89 0.93 -13.64 40.91
N GLN A 90 0.20 -13.59 39.80
CA GLN A 90 0.72 -13.64 38.44
C GLN A 90 0.32 -12.36 37.69
N SER A 91 1.27 -11.74 37.03
CA SER A 91 0.99 -10.46 36.36
C SER A 91 1.84 -10.25 35.10
N ILE A 92 1.25 -9.53 34.13
CA ILE A 92 1.99 -8.86 33.08
C ILE A 92 2.07 -7.37 33.47
N THR A 93 3.25 -6.93 33.88
CA THR A 93 3.44 -5.60 34.47
C THR A 93 4.10 -4.67 33.45
N LEU A 94 3.51 -3.49 33.23
CA LEU A 94 4.02 -2.44 32.34
C LEU A 94 4.76 -1.38 33.15
N ILE A 95 6.02 -1.09 32.76
CA ILE A 95 6.90 -0.18 33.54
C ILE A 95 7.67 0.73 32.57
N ILE A 96 7.77 2.02 32.93
CA ILE A 96 8.79 2.90 32.34
C ILE A 96 10.06 2.75 33.16
N ASP A 97 11.18 2.38 32.53
CA ASP A 97 12.49 2.25 33.15
C ASP A 97 13.46 3.27 32.56
N SER A 98 13.81 4.28 33.32
CA SER A 98 14.72 5.37 32.91
C SER A 98 16.16 4.93 32.61
N LYS A 99 16.51 3.67 32.89
CA LYS A 99 17.82 3.10 32.55
C LYS A 99 17.87 2.65 31.10
N LEU A 100 16.72 2.46 30.45
CA LEU A 100 16.61 2.09 29.03
C LEU A 100 16.60 3.36 28.17
N GLN A 101 17.08 3.25 26.92
CA GLN A 101 16.98 4.32 25.94
C GLN A 101 15.52 4.59 25.57
N THR A 102 15.21 5.76 25.05
CA THR A 102 13.84 6.22 24.78
C THR A 102 13.00 5.25 23.97
N GLN A 103 13.61 4.51 23.03
CA GLN A 103 12.91 3.53 22.18
C GLN A 103 13.27 2.07 22.53
N GLU A 104 14.06 1.85 23.59
CA GLU A 104 14.49 0.54 24.03
C GLU A 104 13.46 -0.09 24.94
N TYR A 105 13.18 -1.39 24.75
CA TYR A 105 12.31 -2.14 25.63
C TYR A 105 12.94 -3.47 26.07
N SER A 106 12.42 -4.02 27.17
CA SER A 106 12.85 -5.30 27.72
C SER A 106 11.64 -6.17 28.08
N LEU A 107 11.76 -7.46 27.81
CA LEU A 107 10.80 -8.50 28.18
C LEU A 107 11.49 -9.46 29.16
N LYS A 108 11.03 -9.51 30.41
CA LYS A 108 11.60 -10.40 31.44
C LYS A 108 10.50 -11.21 32.13
N SER A 109 10.57 -12.52 32.03
CA SER A 109 9.64 -13.42 32.70
C SER A 109 10.24 -13.99 33.98
N THR A 110 9.38 -14.29 34.94
CA THR A 110 9.70 -15.03 36.17
C THR A 110 8.50 -15.92 36.48
N GLY A 111 8.64 -17.22 36.28
CA GLY A 111 7.50 -18.15 36.29
C GLY A 111 6.45 -17.71 35.30
N GLU A 112 5.19 -17.64 35.71
CA GLU A 112 4.05 -17.22 34.90
C GLU A 112 3.81 -15.71 34.96
N SER A 113 4.78 -14.91 35.37
CA SER A 113 4.71 -13.45 35.34
C SER A 113 5.67 -12.86 34.32
N LEU A 114 5.29 -11.71 33.72
CA LEU A 114 6.06 -10.99 32.73
C LEU A 114 6.19 -9.53 33.15
N VAL A 115 7.38 -8.95 33.03
CA VAL A 115 7.61 -7.51 33.11
C VAL A 115 7.98 -7.01 31.73
N ILE A 116 7.22 -6.05 31.23
CA ILE A 116 7.48 -5.30 30.00
C ILE A 116 7.96 -3.92 30.41
N SER A 117 9.24 -3.65 30.22
CA SER A 117 9.84 -2.35 30.54
C SER A 117 10.20 -1.60 29.27
N GLY A 118 10.11 -0.28 29.28
CA GLY A 118 10.56 0.57 28.18
C GLY A 118 11.12 1.89 28.66
N GLY A 119 12.06 2.48 27.92
CA GLY A 119 12.64 3.79 28.26
C GLY A 119 11.64 4.96 28.12
N SER A 120 10.48 4.70 27.49
CA SER A 120 9.36 5.64 27.36
C SER A 120 8.04 4.85 27.27
N GLY A 121 6.91 5.56 27.31
CA GLY A 121 5.59 4.96 27.08
C GLY A 121 5.47 4.28 25.72
N VAL A 122 6.04 4.86 24.69
CA VAL A 122 6.10 4.30 23.33
C VAL A 122 6.95 3.01 23.31
N ALA A 123 8.07 2.98 24.02
CA ALA A 123 8.91 1.79 24.12
C ALA A 123 8.20 0.64 24.85
N VAL A 124 7.40 0.94 25.91
CA VAL A 124 6.54 -0.08 26.56
C VAL A 124 5.51 -0.62 25.57
N LEU A 125 4.90 0.24 24.76
CA LEU A 125 3.97 -0.18 23.70
C LEU A 125 4.66 -1.09 22.69
N TYR A 126 5.89 -0.78 22.26
CA TYR A 126 6.70 -1.66 21.40
C TYR A 126 6.99 -3.01 22.06
N GLY A 127 7.31 -3.01 23.34
CA GLY A 127 7.50 -4.25 24.11
C GLY A 127 6.23 -5.09 24.21
N ALA A 128 5.06 -4.45 24.36
CA ALA A 128 3.77 -5.14 24.33
C ALA A 128 3.55 -5.85 22.99
N TYR A 129 3.77 -5.18 21.86
CA TYR A 129 3.69 -5.80 20.53
C TYR A 129 4.76 -6.88 20.32
N GLY A 130 5.98 -6.67 20.82
CA GLY A 130 7.03 -7.70 20.81
C GLY A 130 6.63 -8.98 21.56
N PHE A 131 5.93 -8.84 22.69
CA PHE A 131 5.36 -10.01 23.37
C PHE A 131 4.21 -10.66 22.58
N VAL A 132 3.35 -9.87 21.98
CA VAL A 132 2.25 -10.38 21.14
C VAL A 132 2.76 -11.17 19.94
N GLU A 133 3.88 -10.79 19.35
CA GLU A 133 4.54 -11.57 18.30
C GLU A 133 5.01 -12.94 18.80
N LYS A 134 5.41 -13.09 20.08
CA LYS A 134 5.71 -14.42 20.70
C LYS A 134 4.47 -15.31 20.81
N LEU A 135 3.27 -14.72 20.77
CA LEU A 135 2.00 -15.48 20.69
C LEU A 135 1.63 -15.87 19.25
N GLY A 136 2.50 -15.57 18.27
CA GLY A 136 2.33 -15.95 16.86
C GLY A 136 1.62 -14.90 15.99
N VAL A 137 1.23 -13.74 16.53
CA VAL A 137 0.65 -12.64 15.76
C VAL A 137 1.73 -11.97 14.93
N ARG A 138 1.38 -11.48 13.74
CA ARG A 138 2.24 -10.63 12.92
C ARG A 138 1.49 -9.37 12.51
N PHE A 139 2.22 -8.27 12.45
CA PHE A 139 1.70 -6.95 12.12
C PHE A 139 2.18 -6.52 10.74
N TYR A 140 1.22 -6.10 9.91
CA TYR A 140 1.47 -5.56 8.58
C TYR A 140 0.71 -4.24 8.42
N LEU A 141 1.09 -3.42 7.46
CA LEU A 141 0.47 -2.10 7.31
C LEU A 141 -1.04 -2.19 7.02
N HIS A 142 -1.48 -3.20 6.24
CA HIS A 142 -2.91 -3.41 5.95
C HIS A 142 -3.72 -4.00 7.11
N GLY A 143 -3.08 -4.50 8.16
CA GLY A 143 -3.77 -5.09 9.32
C GLY A 143 -2.98 -6.20 10.02
N ASP A 144 -3.60 -6.77 11.04
CA ASP A 144 -3.03 -7.80 11.87
C ASP A 144 -3.26 -9.20 11.26
N VAL A 145 -2.27 -10.06 11.32
CA VAL A 145 -2.43 -11.48 11.05
C VAL A 145 -2.42 -12.23 12.40
N VAL A 146 -3.59 -12.65 12.81
CA VAL A 146 -3.79 -13.49 14.00
C VAL A 146 -4.01 -14.91 13.54
N PRO A 147 -3.15 -15.89 13.92
CA PRO A 147 -3.32 -17.29 13.50
C PRO A 147 -4.67 -17.87 13.93
N ASP A 148 -5.28 -18.69 13.10
CA ASP A 148 -6.65 -19.18 13.27
C ASP A 148 -6.87 -20.01 14.53
N GLY A 149 -5.90 -20.77 15.01
CA GLY A 149 -6.05 -21.63 16.17
C GLY A 149 -5.88 -20.90 17.51
N LYS A 150 -6.65 -21.26 18.52
CA LYS A 150 -6.40 -20.84 19.90
C LYS A 150 -5.21 -21.60 20.50
N ILE A 151 -4.48 -20.94 21.40
CA ILE A 151 -3.37 -21.52 22.17
C ILE A 151 -3.68 -21.46 23.66
N SER A 152 -3.02 -22.32 24.46
CA SER A 152 -3.02 -22.16 25.90
C SER A 152 -2.22 -20.92 26.29
N LEU A 153 -2.76 -20.15 27.25
CA LEU A 153 -2.03 -19.00 27.76
C LEU A 153 -0.86 -19.50 28.63
N HIS A 154 0.33 -19.25 28.14
CA HIS A 154 1.57 -19.55 28.81
C HIS A 154 2.55 -18.40 28.59
N ILE A 155 3.22 -17.95 29.65
CA ILE A 155 4.27 -16.93 29.54
C ILE A 155 5.58 -17.65 29.23
N PRO A 156 6.16 -17.47 28.02
CA PRO A 156 7.43 -18.10 27.69
C PRO A 156 8.56 -17.53 28.56
N GLN A 157 9.62 -18.31 28.71
CA GLN A 157 10.87 -17.84 29.35
C GLN A 157 11.48 -16.76 28.48
N LEU A 158 11.53 -15.52 28.99
CA LEU A 158 12.04 -14.35 28.27
C LEU A 158 13.05 -13.58 29.14
N ASN A 159 14.14 -13.18 28.52
CA ASN A 159 15.12 -12.23 29.07
C ASN A 159 15.74 -11.49 27.87
N GLU A 160 14.95 -10.65 27.24
CA GLU A 160 15.29 -9.96 26.00
C GLU A 160 15.28 -8.46 26.20
N THR A 161 16.24 -7.78 25.61
CA THR A 161 16.25 -6.31 25.49
C THR A 161 16.48 -5.97 24.03
N GLN A 162 15.63 -5.10 23.48
CA GLN A 162 15.61 -4.73 22.08
C GLN A 162 15.67 -3.20 21.93
N LYS A 163 16.47 -2.75 20.99
CA LYS A 163 16.55 -1.34 20.58
C LYS A 163 16.67 -1.23 19.07
N PRO A 164 16.13 -0.18 18.45
CA PRO A 164 16.22 -0.02 17.01
C PRO A 164 17.64 0.39 16.57
N PHE A 165 17.98 0.04 15.33
CA PHE A 165 19.23 0.50 14.67
C PHE A 165 19.12 1.94 14.16
N PHE A 166 17.87 2.40 13.90
CA PHE A 166 17.60 3.72 13.35
C PHE A 166 16.66 4.49 14.30
N GLU A 167 16.90 5.77 14.44
CA GLU A 167 16.07 6.67 15.24
C GLU A 167 14.67 6.80 14.64
N LEU A 168 14.59 7.01 13.33
CA LEU A 168 13.34 7.07 12.57
C LEU A 168 13.20 5.83 11.68
N ARG A 169 11.99 5.26 11.64
CA ARG A 169 11.63 4.10 10.83
C ARG A 169 10.18 4.27 10.39
N GLY A 170 9.93 4.13 9.09
CA GLY A 170 8.57 4.41 8.66
C GLY A 170 8.29 4.22 7.20
N ILE A 171 7.29 4.94 6.76
CA ILE A 171 6.77 4.89 5.40
C ILE A 171 6.66 6.27 4.78
N GLN A 172 6.66 6.28 3.47
CA GLN A 172 6.30 7.41 2.65
C GLN A 172 5.24 6.97 1.65
N PRO A 173 3.94 7.09 1.98
CA PRO A 173 2.88 6.96 1.00
C PRO A 173 3.02 8.06 -0.05
N PHE A 174 3.04 7.68 -1.33
CA PHE A 174 3.33 8.60 -2.41
C PHE A 174 2.08 8.92 -3.22
N HIS A 175 1.80 10.20 -3.42
CA HIS A 175 0.62 10.72 -4.10
C HIS A 175 1.00 11.15 -5.51
N ASP A 176 0.62 10.41 -6.56
CA ASP A 176 0.84 10.82 -7.94
C ASP A 176 0.05 10.07 -9.01
N PHE A 177 -0.21 8.78 -8.89
CA PHE A 177 -0.81 7.97 -9.97
C PHE A 177 -2.32 7.72 -9.81
N PRO A 178 -3.13 8.60 -9.27
CA PRO A 178 -4.48 8.36 -8.69
C PRO A 178 -4.71 6.92 -8.22
N ASP A 179 -3.84 6.47 -7.33
CA ASP A 179 -3.75 5.12 -6.81
C ASP A 179 -3.25 5.16 -5.36
N GLY A 180 -3.25 4.05 -4.64
CA GLY A 180 -2.71 4.01 -3.28
C GLY A 180 -3.29 5.10 -2.36
N PRO A 181 -2.42 5.96 -1.79
CA PRO A 181 -2.83 6.97 -0.80
C PRO A 181 -3.75 8.07 -1.33
N ASP A 182 -3.84 8.27 -2.64
CA ASP A 182 -4.80 9.21 -3.23
C ASP A 182 -6.26 8.81 -2.94
N TRP A 183 -6.49 7.53 -2.66
CA TRP A 183 -7.80 6.96 -2.32
C TRP A 183 -8.06 6.86 -0.81
N TRP A 184 -7.09 7.23 0.05
CA TRP A 184 -7.26 7.10 1.49
C TRP A 184 -8.08 8.23 2.09
N ASN A 185 -9.05 7.87 2.89
CA ASN A 185 -9.79 8.79 3.72
C ASN A 185 -9.17 8.89 5.14
N GLN A 186 -9.82 9.64 6.03
CA GLN A 186 -9.35 9.81 7.41
C GLN A 186 -9.23 8.47 8.15
N ASP A 187 -10.18 7.56 7.99
CA ASP A 187 -10.17 6.27 8.68
C ASP A 187 -9.03 5.36 8.21
N ASP A 188 -8.66 5.44 6.93
CA ASP A 188 -7.52 4.71 6.39
C ASP A 188 -6.21 5.21 7.01
N TYR A 189 -5.99 6.52 7.03
CA TYR A 189 -4.82 7.09 7.69
C TYR A 189 -4.74 6.73 9.17
N LEU A 190 -5.86 6.79 9.91
CA LEU A 190 -5.89 6.42 11.33
C LEU A 190 -5.60 4.92 11.54
N ALA A 191 -6.11 4.06 10.66
CA ALA A 191 -5.81 2.64 10.69
C ALA A 191 -4.31 2.38 10.46
N TYR A 192 -3.71 3.01 9.45
CA TYR A 192 -2.29 2.83 9.12
C TYR A 192 -1.36 3.42 10.19
N ILE A 193 -1.69 4.55 10.77
CA ILE A 193 -0.94 5.10 11.92
C ILE A 193 -0.91 4.10 13.08
N GLY A 194 -2.03 3.46 13.39
CA GLY A 194 -2.08 2.40 14.40
C GLY A 194 -1.20 1.20 14.03
N GLN A 195 -1.18 0.80 12.75
CA GLN A 195 -0.33 -0.29 12.27
C GLN A 195 1.16 0.06 12.30
N LEU A 196 1.54 1.30 12.01
CA LEU A 196 2.94 1.74 12.14
C LEU A 196 3.45 1.51 13.58
N ALA A 197 2.69 1.92 14.59
CA ALA A 197 3.06 1.68 15.99
C ALA A 197 3.22 0.19 16.31
N LYS A 198 2.33 -0.68 15.79
CA LYS A 198 2.40 -2.14 15.97
C LYS A 198 3.63 -2.75 15.29
N MET A 199 4.00 -2.25 14.13
CA MET A 199 5.22 -2.62 13.40
C MET A 199 6.48 -1.98 13.99
N ARG A 200 6.35 -1.22 15.08
CA ARG A 200 7.42 -0.45 15.72
C ARG A 200 8.09 0.56 14.77
N MET A 201 7.32 1.05 13.81
CA MET A 201 7.66 2.19 13.00
C MET A 201 7.17 3.49 13.66
N ASN A 202 7.90 4.58 13.46
CA ASN A 202 7.64 5.86 14.13
C ASN A 202 7.75 7.07 13.19
N PHE A 203 7.52 6.87 11.90
CA PHE A 203 7.58 7.96 10.93
C PHE A 203 6.58 7.74 9.78
N ILE A 204 5.92 8.81 9.37
CA ILE A 204 5.17 8.90 8.11
C ILE A 204 5.53 10.21 7.43
N GLY A 205 5.96 10.13 6.16
CA GLY A 205 6.28 11.29 5.33
C GLY A 205 5.33 11.40 4.17
N LEU A 206 4.75 12.58 3.97
CA LEU A 206 3.83 12.87 2.88
C LEU A 206 4.49 13.84 1.91
N HIS A 207 4.45 13.48 0.65
CA HIS A 207 4.97 14.28 -0.46
C HIS A 207 3.84 14.72 -1.36
N CYS A 208 3.92 15.93 -1.86
CA CYS A 208 3.00 16.45 -2.85
C CYS A 208 3.74 17.08 -4.01
N TYR A 209 3.32 16.79 -5.22
CA TYR A 209 3.89 17.40 -6.41
C TYR A 209 3.49 18.86 -6.51
N PRO A 210 4.41 19.76 -6.93
CA PRO A 210 4.09 21.14 -7.25
C PRO A 210 3.37 21.19 -8.60
N TYR A 211 2.71 22.32 -8.86
CA TYR A 211 2.22 22.63 -10.20
C TYR A 211 3.35 22.50 -11.23
N ARG A 212 3.10 21.79 -12.35
CA ARG A 212 4.05 21.62 -13.46
C ARG A 212 3.56 22.37 -14.68
N LYS A 213 4.34 23.33 -15.14
CA LYS A 213 4.01 24.19 -16.28
C LYS A 213 3.83 23.40 -17.60
N ASP A 214 4.58 22.33 -17.77
CA ASP A 214 4.60 21.53 -19.00
C ASP A 214 3.37 20.65 -19.17
N ASN A 215 2.58 20.53 -18.12
CA ASN A 215 1.41 19.66 -18.04
C ASN A 215 0.09 20.46 -17.95
N VAL A 216 0.05 21.71 -18.45
CA VAL A 216 -1.18 22.49 -18.45
C VAL A 216 -2.23 21.81 -19.33
N PRO A 217 -3.43 21.52 -18.82
CA PRO A 217 -4.52 20.97 -19.62
C PRO A 217 -4.81 21.87 -20.81
N LYS A 218 -4.98 21.26 -21.98
CA LYS A 218 -5.44 22.02 -23.16
C LYS A 218 -6.93 22.35 -23.01
N LYS A 219 -7.38 23.38 -23.76
CA LYS A 219 -8.78 23.77 -23.73
C LYS A 219 -9.69 22.57 -24.08
N GLY A 220 -10.54 22.21 -23.13
CA GLY A 220 -11.47 21.07 -23.27
C GLY A 220 -11.08 19.82 -22.49
N ASP A 221 -9.90 19.79 -21.86
CA ASP A 221 -9.53 18.73 -20.94
C ASP A 221 -10.25 18.90 -19.60
N MET A 222 -10.42 17.80 -18.88
CA MET A 222 -10.94 17.89 -17.53
C MET A 222 -10.01 18.75 -16.67
N MET A 223 -10.58 19.68 -15.94
CA MET A 223 -9.86 20.43 -14.91
C MET A 223 -9.35 19.43 -13.88
N ILE A 224 -8.06 19.52 -13.60
CA ILE A 224 -7.41 18.67 -12.62
C ILE A 224 -7.35 19.44 -11.33
N GLY A 225 -7.79 18.79 -10.27
CA GLY A 225 -7.81 19.39 -8.94
C GLY A 225 -6.40 19.65 -8.42
N PRO A 226 -6.26 20.61 -7.51
CA PRO A 226 -5.03 20.78 -6.76
C PRO A 226 -4.81 19.58 -5.85
N GLU A 227 -3.58 19.15 -5.68
CA GLU A 227 -3.24 18.26 -4.60
C GLU A 227 -3.34 19.02 -3.27
N PRO A 228 -4.22 18.63 -2.35
CA PRO A 228 -4.63 19.49 -1.26
C PRO A 228 -3.78 19.37 0.02
N LEU A 229 -2.69 18.60 -0.02
CA LEU A 229 -1.80 18.43 1.13
C LEU A 229 -1.07 19.73 1.49
N VAL A 230 -0.42 20.36 0.52
CA VAL A 230 0.33 21.59 0.73
C VAL A 230 -0.31 22.73 -0.07
N TRP A 231 -0.88 23.68 0.65
CA TRP A 231 -1.40 24.89 0.06
C TRP A 231 -0.30 25.95 -0.07
N PHE A 232 -0.16 26.54 -1.23
CA PHE A 232 0.75 27.66 -1.50
C PHE A 232 -0.05 28.95 -1.71
N GLY A 233 0.25 29.96 -0.92
CA GLY A 233 -0.39 31.26 -0.96
C GLY A 233 0.23 32.22 0.04
N LEU A 234 -0.33 33.41 0.17
CA LEU A 234 0.20 34.44 1.05
C LEU A 234 -0.33 34.27 2.50
N PRO A 235 0.46 34.66 3.53
CA PRO A 235 0.02 34.58 4.92
C PRO A 235 -1.33 35.27 5.20
N GLN A 236 -1.63 36.40 4.52
CA GLN A 236 -2.90 37.11 4.68
C GLN A 236 -4.12 36.37 4.12
N ASP A 237 -3.91 35.38 3.27
CA ASP A 237 -4.98 34.56 2.70
C ASP A 237 -5.38 33.38 3.59
N ILE A 238 -4.79 33.30 4.79
CA ILE A 238 -5.10 32.30 5.80
C ILE A 238 -5.98 32.92 6.89
N ASN A 239 -7.12 32.32 7.17
CA ASN A 239 -7.99 32.70 8.27
C ASN A 239 -7.37 32.37 9.66
N PRO A 240 -7.87 32.95 10.75
CA PRO A 240 -7.39 32.65 12.08
C PRO A 240 -7.45 31.14 12.45
N ASP A 241 -8.45 30.40 11.96
CA ASP A 241 -8.64 28.98 12.17
C ASP A 241 -7.79 28.10 11.24
N GLY A 242 -7.01 28.71 10.33
CA GLY A 242 -6.16 28.02 9.36
C GLY A 242 -6.85 27.66 8.05
N THR A 243 -8.14 27.94 7.88
CA THR A 243 -8.80 27.78 6.59
C THR A 243 -8.28 28.81 5.57
N VAL A 244 -8.31 28.47 4.29
CA VAL A 244 -7.81 29.33 3.22
C VAL A 244 -8.95 30.13 2.59
N LYS A 245 -8.66 31.38 2.21
CA LYS A 245 -9.62 32.29 1.55
C LYS A 245 -9.71 32.03 0.06
N SER A 246 -8.60 31.54 -0.53
CA SER A 246 -8.52 31.21 -1.94
C SER A 246 -7.55 30.06 -2.14
N SER A 247 -7.78 29.24 -3.13
CA SER A 247 -6.92 28.12 -3.50
C SER A 247 -6.27 28.36 -4.86
N TYR A 248 -5.02 27.97 -4.93
CA TYR A 248 -4.25 28.05 -6.15
C TYR A 248 -3.81 26.64 -6.50
N PRO A 249 -4.16 26.09 -7.67
CA PRO A 249 -3.74 24.75 -8.07
C PRO A 249 -2.22 24.60 -7.97
N THR A 250 -1.77 23.63 -7.18
CA THR A 250 -0.35 23.40 -6.92
C THR A 250 0.18 22.21 -7.68
N TRP A 251 -0.70 21.30 -8.05
CA TRP A 251 -0.35 20.05 -8.66
C TRP A 251 -1.32 19.70 -9.78
N TRP A 252 -0.83 18.86 -10.66
CA TRP A 252 -1.54 18.33 -11.79
C TRP A 252 -1.42 16.80 -11.77
N ASP A 253 -2.52 16.11 -11.73
CA ASP A 253 -2.48 14.66 -11.70
C ASP A 253 -2.31 14.06 -13.09
N ASN A 254 -1.85 12.82 -13.12
CA ASN A 254 -1.65 12.09 -14.37
C ASN A 254 -2.96 11.64 -15.04
N THR A 255 -4.11 12.07 -14.56
CA THR A 255 -5.42 11.73 -15.13
C THR A 255 -5.79 12.59 -16.34
N ALA A 256 -5.05 13.66 -16.64
CA ALA A 256 -5.30 14.48 -17.81
C ALA A 256 -5.01 13.74 -19.11
N ARG A 257 -5.87 13.98 -20.10
CA ARG A 257 -5.85 13.28 -21.40
C ARG A 257 -4.56 13.40 -22.18
N ASP A 258 -3.85 14.49 -22.01
CA ASP A 258 -2.67 14.83 -22.82
C ASP A 258 -1.36 14.69 -22.06
N SER A 259 -1.37 14.08 -20.89
CA SER A 259 -0.13 13.84 -20.15
C SER A 259 0.67 12.68 -20.76
N GLY A 260 1.93 12.62 -20.42
CA GLY A 260 2.76 11.45 -20.74
C GLY A 260 2.26 10.15 -20.10
N TRP A 261 1.38 10.25 -19.11
CA TRP A 261 0.62 9.17 -18.48
C TRP A 261 -0.86 9.37 -18.82
N PRO A 262 -1.32 8.86 -19.94
CA PRO A 262 -2.60 9.24 -20.51
C PRO A 262 -3.76 8.49 -19.89
N TYR A 263 -4.37 9.05 -18.90
CA TYR A 263 -5.56 8.49 -18.30
C TYR A 263 -6.81 9.23 -18.78
N GLY A 264 -7.44 8.71 -19.81
CA GLY A 264 -8.79 9.16 -20.16
C GLY A 264 -9.76 8.76 -19.07
N SER A 265 -10.62 9.68 -18.60
CA SER A 265 -11.64 9.35 -17.62
C SER A 265 -12.69 8.41 -18.18
N LEU A 266 -13.06 7.38 -17.41
CA LEU A 266 -14.09 6.41 -17.73
C LEU A 266 -15.12 6.38 -16.60
N LYS A 267 -16.41 6.39 -16.94
CA LYS A 267 -17.47 6.23 -15.95
C LYS A 267 -17.45 4.82 -15.36
N THR A 268 -17.71 4.70 -14.09
CA THR A 268 -17.73 3.38 -13.44
C THR A 268 -18.79 2.44 -14.00
N SER A 269 -19.88 2.96 -14.62
CA SER A 269 -20.85 2.14 -15.37
C SER A 269 -20.26 1.46 -16.60
N GLU A 270 -19.16 1.97 -17.11
CA GLU A 270 -18.45 1.41 -18.29
C GLU A 270 -17.34 0.43 -17.88
N PHE A 271 -17.08 0.26 -16.58
CA PHE A 271 -16.12 -0.70 -16.06
C PHE A 271 -16.56 -2.13 -16.33
N THR A 272 -15.61 -2.99 -16.64
CA THR A 272 -15.85 -4.36 -17.10
C THR A 272 -15.67 -5.41 -16.00
N ASN A 273 -16.04 -6.64 -16.30
CA ASN A 273 -15.81 -7.81 -15.45
C ASN A 273 -16.44 -7.73 -14.05
N GLY A 274 -17.38 -6.84 -13.90
CA GLY A 274 -18.02 -6.58 -12.62
C GLY A 274 -17.27 -5.63 -11.71
N SER A 275 -16.19 -4.99 -12.15
CA SER A 275 -15.45 -4.00 -11.37
C SER A 275 -16.31 -2.79 -10.99
N ALA A 276 -17.33 -2.46 -11.81
CA ALA A 276 -18.36 -1.47 -11.46
C ALA A 276 -19.04 -1.76 -10.12
N GLN A 277 -19.14 -3.03 -9.69
CA GLN A 277 -19.77 -3.43 -8.43
C GLN A 277 -19.03 -2.93 -7.18
N LEU A 278 -17.76 -2.55 -7.31
CA LEU A 278 -16.96 -2.00 -6.23
C LEU A 278 -17.34 -0.55 -5.87
N PHE A 279 -18.10 0.13 -6.73
CA PHE A 279 -18.44 1.56 -6.61
C PHE A 279 -19.94 1.78 -6.44
N PRO A 280 -20.37 2.62 -5.48
CA PRO A 280 -21.80 2.79 -5.19
C PRO A 280 -22.55 3.59 -6.25
N THR A 281 -21.87 4.46 -6.98
CA THR A 281 -22.48 5.40 -7.92
C THR A 281 -21.77 5.38 -9.26
N ASP A 282 -22.43 5.93 -10.29
CA ASP A 282 -21.84 6.08 -11.61
C ASP A 282 -21.13 7.44 -11.72
N ILE A 283 -19.83 7.44 -11.48
CA ILE A 283 -18.96 8.61 -11.52
C ILE A 283 -17.69 8.30 -12.30
N TYR A 284 -16.92 9.32 -12.63
CA TYR A 284 -15.61 9.16 -13.21
C TYR A 284 -14.60 8.71 -12.15
N GLY A 285 -13.59 7.94 -12.55
CA GLY A 285 -12.61 7.37 -11.63
C GLY A 285 -12.12 8.32 -10.53
N PRO A 286 -11.56 9.51 -10.83
CA PRO A 286 -11.12 10.46 -9.80
C PRO A 286 -12.22 11.00 -8.88
N ASP A 287 -13.46 11.12 -9.37
CA ASP A 287 -14.59 11.63 -8.58
C ASP A 287 -15.04 10.64 -7.48
N VAL A 288 -14.63 9.38 -7.52
CA VAL A 288 -14.92 8.39 -6.46
C VAL A 288 -13.95 8.45 -5.28
N MET A 289 -12.87 9.21 -5.40
CA MET A 289 -11.89 9.37 -4.34
C MET A 289 -12.47 10.16 -3.17
N GLU A 290 -12.80 9.49 -2.10
CA GLU A 290 -13.34 10.13 -0.90
C GLU A 290 -12.27 10.80 -0.04
N GLY A 291 -11.03 10.48 -0.28
CA GLY A 291 -9.88 11.00 0.44
C GLY A 291 -9.47 12.41 0.01
N MET A 292 -8.25 12.53 -0.49
CA MET A 292 -7.63 13.80 -0.80
C MET A 292 -7.84 14.31 -2.22
N MET A 293 -8.29 13.46 -3.14
CA MET A 293 -8.25 13.72 -4.58
C MET A 293 -9.58 13.72 -5.33
N PRO A 294 -10.73 14.10 -4.75
CA PRO A 294 -11.88 14.42 -5.60
C PRO A 294 -11.54 15.63 -6.45
N LEU A 295 -11.92 15.59 -7.73
CA LEU A 295 -11.65 16.70 -8.66
C LEU A 295 -12.61 17.87 -8.43
N PRO A 296 -12.17 18.99 -7.83
CA PRO A 296 -13.01 20.16 -7.69
C PRO A 296 -13.26 20.81 -9.05
N LYS A 297 -14.50 21.24 -9.28
CA LYS A 297 -14.94 21.87 -10.54
C LYS A 297 -15.01 23.38 -10.44
N THR A 298 -15.01 23.93 -9.23
CA THR A 298 -15.08 25.36 -8.95
C THR A 298 -13.98 25.78 -7.97
N ALA A 299 -13.72 27.07 -7.87
CA ALA A 299 -12.80 27.63 -6.88
C ALA A 299 -13.27 27.37 -5.44
N GLU A 300 -14.57 27.40 -5.19
CA GLU A 300 -15.18 27.14 -3.90
C GLU A 300 -15.00 25.67 -3.48
N GLU A 301 -15.21 24.73 -4.40
CA GLU A 301 -14.95 23.31 -4.18
C GLU A 301 -13.46 23.04 -3.91
N SER A 302 -12.56 23.77 -4.59
CA SER A 302 -11.12 23.68 -4.36
C SER A 302 -10.73 24.20 -2.96
N ASN A 303 -11.30 25.34 -2.53
CA ASN A 303 -11.12 25.86 -1.18
C ASN A 303 -11.63 24.87 -0.12
N GLU A 304 -12.81 24.30 -0.36
CA GLU A 304 -13.42 23.30 0.54
C GLU A 304 -12.50 22.06 0.65
N LEU A 305 -11.97 21.59 -0.47
CA LEU A 305 -11.07 20.46 -0.50
C LEU A 305 -9.79 20.70 0.33
N PHE A 306 -9.11 21.84 0.15
CA PHE A 306 -7.95 22.21 0.97
C PHE A 306 -8.30 22.30 2.46
N ASN A 307 -9.45 22.88 2.79
CA ASN A 307 -9.87 23.05 4.18
C ASN A 307 -10.25 21.71 4.83
N ARG A 308 -10.95 20.84 4.08
CA ARG A 308 -11.30 19.48 4.53
C ARG A 308 -10.06 18.61 4.75
N VAL A 309 -9.12 18.61 3.81
CA VAL A 309 -7.89 17.84 3.95
C VAL A 309 -7.00 18.37 5.08
N GLY A 310 -6.91 19.72 5.23
CA GLY A 310 -6.21 20.29 6.38
C GLY A 310 -6.78 19.82 7.71
N LYS A 311 -8.10 19.78 7.87
CA LYS A 311 -8.78 19.26 9.06
C LYS A 311 -8.52 17.77 9.25
N GLN A 312 -8.66 16.97 8.19
CA GLN A 312 -8.40 15.53 8.19
C GLN A 312 -6.97 15.23 8.65
N MET A 313 -5.98 15.87 8.04
CA MET A 313 -4.58 15.65 8.37
C MET A 313 -4.21 16.17 9.75
N GLY A 314 -4.87 17.21 10.24
CA GLY A 314 -4.75 17.65 11.62
C GLY A 314 -5.13 16.57 12.63
N ILE A 315 -6.23 15.85 12.39
CA ILE A 315 -6.66 14.70 13.20
C ILE A 315 -5.64 13.56 13.09
N VAL A 316 -5.21 13.22 11.89
CA VAL A 316 -4.23 12.15 11.62
C VAL A 316 -2.89 12.43 12.32
N PHE A 317 -2.35 13.65 12.22
CA PHE A 317 -1.08 14.02 12.84
C PHE A 317 -1.17 14.07 14.37
N ALA A 318 -2.31 14.49 14.91
CA ALA A 318 -2.55 14.43 16.34
C ALA A 318 -2.56 12.98 16.86
N GLU A 319 -3.16 12.05 16.13
CA GLU A 319 -3.16 10.63 16.47
C GLU A 319 -1.75 10.01 16.33
N ALA A 320 -1.04 10.32 15.26
CA ALA A 320 0.34 9.90 15.06
C ALA A 320 1.22 10.27 16.27
N LYS A 321 1.09 11.50 16.76
CA LYS A 321 1.82 11.97 17.95
C LYS A 321 1.47 11.16 19.21
N LYS A 322 0.20 10.79 19.41
CA LYS A 322 -0.23 10.00 20.58
C LYS A 322 0.43 8.63 20.61
N VAL A 323 0.62 7.99 19.45
CA VAL A 323 1.25 6.66 19.37
C VAL A 323 2.76 6.71 19.11
N GLY A 324 3.35 7.92 19.09
CA GLY A 324 4.79 8.13 18.93
C GLY A 324 5.29 8.09 17.48
N VAL A 325 4.41 8.28 16.52
CA VAL A 325 4.76 8.40 15.09
C VAL A 325 5.03 9.87 14.76
N LYS A 326 6.20 10.15 14.22
CA LYS A 326 6.61 11.45 13.71
C LYS A 326 6.03 11.69 12.32
N THR A 327 5.68 12.93 12.04
CA THR A 327 5.06 13.34 10.78
C THR A 327 5.99 14.26 10.00
N CYS A 328 6.02 14.07 8.70
CA CYS A 328 6.74 14.92 7.75
C CYS A 328 5.83 15.24 6.56
N ILE A 329 5.89 16.45 6.07
CA ILE A 329 5.10 16.88 4.91
C ILE A 329 5.89 17.88 4.07
N GLY A 330 5.70 17.84 2.77
CA GLY A 330 6.32 18.81 1.89
C GLY A 330 6.05 18.59 0.42
N SER A 331 6.85 19.24 -0.39
CA SER A 331 6.68 19.33 -1.84
C SER A 331 8.04 19.28 -2.53
N GLU A 332 8.08 19.58 -3.81
CA GLU A 332 9.31 19.60 -4.61
C GLU A 332 9.92 21.01 -4.72
N THR A 333 11.18 21.00 -5.17
CA THR A 333 11.98 22.19 -5.46
C THR A 333 12.75 22.00 -6.80
N PRO A 334 12.99 23.00 -7.66
CA PRO A 334 12.66 24.41 -7.43
C PRO A 334 11.17 24.70 -7.42
N PHE A 335 10.77 25.74 -6.69
CA PHE A 335 9.37 26.12 -6.57
C PHE A 335 8.83 26.65 -7.91
N ILE A 336 7.74 26.06 -8.37
CA ILE A 336 7.02 26.51 -9.56
C ILE A 336 5.77 27.26 -9.12
N MET A 337 5.77 28.58 -9.36
CA MET A 337 4.65 29.43 -8.99
C MET A 337 3.38 29.04 -9.76
N PRO A 338 2.28 28.66 -9.08
CA PRO A 338 1.01 28.41 -9.75
C PRO A 338 0.52 29.63 -10.54
N PRO A 339 0.01 29.48 -11.77
CA PRO A 339 -0.39 30.60 -12.59
C PRO A 339 -1.43 31.51 -11.96
N ALA A 340 -2.42 30.95 -11.30
CA ALA A 340 -3.45 31.75 -10.61
C ALA A 340 -2.85 32.55 -9.45
N LEU A 341 -1.90 31.99 -8.70
CA LEU A 341 -1.18 32.68 -7.65
C LEU A 341 -0.27 33.76 -8.25
N ALA A 342 0.43 33.46 -9.35
CA ALA A 342 1.27 34.45 -10.05
C ALA A 342 0.46 35.68 -10.53
N GLU A 343 -0.75 35.46 -11.04
CA GLU A 343 -1.63 36.55 -11.45
C GLU A 343 -2.12 37.36 -10.26
N HIS A 344 -2.52 36.71 -9.18
CA HIS A 344 -2.89 37.40 -7.94
C HIS A 344 -1.74 38.26 -7.38
N LEU A 345 -0.51 37.73 -7.38
CA LEU A 345 0.68 38.46 -6.95
C LEU A 345 0.94 39.72 -7.80
N LYS A 346 0.79 39.61 -9.13
CA LYS A 346 0.92 40.80 -10.03
C LYS A 346 -0.13 41.86 -9.75
N GLN A 347 -1.38 41.46 -9.47
CA GLN A 347 -2.44 42.38 -9.07
C GLN A 347 -2.09 43.13 -7.78
N LEU A 348 -1.33 42.50 -6.88
CA LEU A 348 -0.79 43.10 -5.66
C LEU A 348 0.51 43.89 -5.89
N GLY A 349 0.96 44.03 -7.13
CA GLY A 349 2.21 44.74 -7.47
C GLY A 349 3.49 43.96 -7.11
N LYS A 350 3.40 42.62 -6.90
CA LYS A 350 4.54 41.77 -6.56
C LYS A 350 5.05 41.01 -7.80
N ASP A 351 6.36 40.92 -7.97
CA ASP A 351 6.96 40.05 -8.99
C ASP A 351 6.92 38.57 -8.50
N PRO A 352 6.21 37.69 -9.21
CA PRO A 352 6.13 36.27 -8.82
C PRO A 352 7.48 35.52 -8.84
N LYS A 353 8.49 36.09 -9.49
CA LYS A 353 9.84 35.49 -9.59
C LYS A 353 10.84 36.05 -8.57
N ALA A 354 10.47 37.09 -7.87
CA ALA A 354 11.35 37.71 -6.89
C ALA A 354 11.57 36.80 -5.69
N PRO A 355 12.82 36.65 -5.22
CA PRO A 355 13.13 35.79 -4.07
C PRO A 355 12.30 36.10 -2.81
N GLU A 356 12.04 37.38 -2.55
CA GLU A 356 11.20 37.83 -1.43
C GLU A 356 9.74 37.41 -1.58
N THR A 357 9.20 37.40 -2.82
CA THR A 357 7.84 36.94 -3.08
C THR A 357 7.75 35.39 -2.92
N ILE A 358 8.73 34.66 -3.41
CA ILE A 358 8.82 33.20 -3.21
C ILE A 358 8.92 32.88 -1.71
N ALA A 359 9.72 33.64 -0.95
CA ALA A 359 9.84 33.49 0.48
C ALA A 359 8.49 33.70 1.20
N GLU A 360 7.74 34.72 0.82
CA GLU A 360 6.42 35.02 1.41
C GLU A 360 5.41 33.89 1.12
N VAL A 361 5.47 33.29 -0.07
CA VAL A 361 4.61 32.12 -0.41
C VAL A 361 5.00 30.89 0.43
N TYR A 362 6.29 30.61 0.63
CA TYR A 362 6.72 29.55 1.56
C TYR A 362 6.30 29.86 3.00
N GLU A 363 6.38 31.13 3.45
CA GLU A 363 5.88 31.53 4.77
C GLU A 363 4.38 31.21 4.92
N GLY A 364 3.58 31.51 3.89
CA GLY A 364 2.16 31.16 3.87
C GLY A 364 1.91 29.66 3.98
N ALA A 365 2.63 28.84 3.19
CA ALA A 365 2.51 27.40 3.23
C ALA A 365 2.86 26.84 4.62
N PHE A 366 4.01 27.21 5.17
CA PHE A 366 4.44 26.76 6.51
C PHE A 366 3.53 27.26 7.63
N GLN A 367 3.04 28.49 7.54
CA GLN A 367 2.09 29.04 8.51
C GLN A 367 0.77 28.27 8.53
N ARG A 368 0.26 27.91 7.35
CA ARG A 368 -0.95 27.10 7.26
C ARG A 368 -0.74 25.71 7.88
N ILE A 369 0.33 25.02 7.48
CA ILE A 369 0.63 23.69 8.03
C ILE A 369 0.78 23.76 9.56
N ALA A 370 1.53 24.72 10.09
CA ALA A 370 1.70 24.89 11.52
C ALA A 370 0.37 25.12 12.28
N LYS A 371 -0.62 25.76 11.63
CA LYS A 371 -1.94 26.00 12.21
C LYS A 371 -2.87 24.79 12.17
N VAL A 372 -2.95 24.08 11.04
CA VAL A 372 -3.99 23.06 10.82
C VAL A 372 -3.53 21.63 11.02
N MET A 373 -2.25 21.35 10.73
CA MET A 373 -1.66 20.00 10.80
C MET A 373 -0.17 20.06 11.18
N PRO A 374 0.16 20.51 12.41
CA PRO A 374 1.55 20.74 12.81
C PRO A 374 2.37 19.46 12.70
N ALA A 375 3.38 19.50 11.82
CA ALA A 375 4.28 18.40 11.53
C ALA A 375 5.58 18.48 12.33
N ASP A 376 6.23 17.32 12.54
CA ASP A 376 7.54 17.23 13.20
C ASP A 376 8.69 17.63 12.26
N TYR A 377 8.51 17.44 10.94
CA TYR A 377 9.48 17.75 9.89
C TYR A 377 8.76 18.32 8.68
N TYR A 378 9.48 19.16 7.91
CA TYR A 378 9.14 19.46 6.53
C TYR A 378 10.21 18.94 5.62
N TRP A 379 9.89 18.63 4.35
CA TRP A 379 10.88 18.32 3.35
C TRP A 379 10.61 18.97 2.01
N LEU A 380 11.68 19.17 1.26
CA LEU A 380 11.63 19.53 -0.15
C LEU A 380 12.42 18.48 -0.95
N TRP A 381 11.76 17.95 -1.95
CA TRP A 381 12.32 17.00 -2.88
C TRP A 381 12.84 17.75 -4.10
N THR A 382 14.00 17.35 -4.61
CA THR A 382 14.46 17.84 -5.91
C THR A 382 13.63 17.19 -7.00
N SER A 383 13.02 18.01 -7.87
CA SER A 383 12.20 17.53 -8.98
C SER A 383 13.01 16.69 -9.94
N GLU A 384 12.34 15.75 -10.60
CA GLU A 384 12.94 14.83 -11.54
C GLU A 384 13.67 15.58 -12.68
N GLY A 385 14.97 15.32 -12.79
CA GLY A 385 15.85 15.94 -13.77
C GLY A 385 16.30 17.36 -13.48
N ASP A 386 15.72 18.09 -12.53
CA ASP A 386 16.12 19.49 -12.24
C ASP A 386 17.45 19.58 -11.50
N LEU A 387 17.81 18.55 -10.76
CA LEU A 387 19.12 18.47 -10.12
C LEU A 387 20.29 18.67 -11.11
N HIS A 388 20.14 18.19 -12.34
CA HIS A 388 21.15 18.32 -13.40
C HIS A 388 20.91 19.53 -14.29
N LYS A 389 19.65 19.93 -14.49
CA LYS A 389 19.29 21.03 -15.41
C LYS A 389 19.37 22.40 -14.75
N ASN A 390 19.04 22.51 -13.45
CA ASN A 390 18.95 23.79 -12.74
C ASN A 390 19.45 23.69 -11.27
N PRO A 391 20.69 23.25 -11.02
CA PRO A 391 21.20 23.06 -9.66
C PRO A 391 21.23 24.36 -8.84
N GLU A 392 21.49 25.49 -9.45
CA GLU A 392 21.51 26.79 -8.76
C GLU A 392 20.09 27.26 -8.38
N GLY A 393 19.08 26.96 -9.19
CA GLY A 393 17.68 27.20 -8.84
C GLY A 393 17.25 26.37 -7.65
N VAL A 394 17.56 25.07 -7.65
CA VAL A 394 17.29 24.17 -6.51
C VAL A 394 17.96 24.70 -5.24
N LYS A 395 19.24 25.03 -5.28
CA LYS A 395 19.99 25.59 -4.14
C LYS A 395 19.36 26.88 -3.61
N ARG A 396 19.05 27.80 -4.51
CA ARG A 396 18.42 29.09 -4.16
C ARG A 396 17.10 28.85 -3.41
N ASP A 397 16.23 28.02 -3.96
CA ASP A 397 14.90 27.82 -3.41
C ASP A 397 14.93 27.02 -2.11
N LEU A 398 15.86 26.06 -1.94
CA LEU A 398 16.10 25.39 -0.68
C LEU A 398 16.49 26.38 0.44
N LEU A 399 17.35 27.35 0.14
CA LEU A 399 17.75 28.36 1.13
C LEU A 399 16.63 29.36 1.43
N ILE A 400 15.83 29.75 0.42
CA ILE A 400 14.65 30.60 0.60
C ILE A 400 13.64 29.88 1.52
N ALA A 401 13.31 28.63 1.22
CA ALA A 401 12.37 27.85 2.01
C ALA A 401 12.87 27.62 3.45
N TYR A 402 14.16 27.31 3.62
CA TYR A 402 14.74 27.15 4.95
C TYR A 402 14.58 28.42 5.80
N ASN A 403 14.93 29.59 5.25
CA ASN A 403 14.82 30.87 5.94
C ASN A 403 13.35 31.21 6.26
N ALA A 404 12.43 30.96 5.33
CA ALA A 404 10.99 31.15 5.54
C ALA A 404 10.48 30.23 6.67
N LEU A 405 10.90 28.95 6.68
CA LEU A 405 10.52 28.02 7.75
C LEU A 405 11.05 28.47 9.11
N LYS A 406 12.31 28.90 9.20
CA LYS A 406 12.90 29.36 10.47
C LYS A 406 12.20 30.60 11.03
N LYS A 407 11.62 31.44 10.19
CA LYS A 407 10.78 32.57 10.61
C LYS A 407 9.44 32.10 11.22
N ILE A 408 8.83 31.08 10.67
CA ILE A 408 7.48 30.60 11.05
C ILE A 408 7.55 29.53 12.13
N SER A 409 8.44 28.56 12.00
CA SER A 409 8.58 27.38 12.90
C SER A 409 10.06 27.07 13.17
N PRO A 410 10.75 27.89 14.00
CA PRO A 410 12.20 27.80 14.18
C PRO A 410 12.74 26.44 14.64
N SER A 411 11.92 25.69 15.38
CA SER A 411 12.30 24.39 15.94
C SER A 411 12.06 23.20 14.97
N VAL A 412 11.37 23.41 13.85
CA VAL A 412 11.06 22.35 12.91
C VAL A 412 12.16 22.25 11.86
N PRO A 413 12.79 21.09 11.66
CA PRO A 413 13.80 20.91 10.61
C PRO A 413 13.18 20.84 9.21
N LEU A 414 13.92 21.40 8.22
CA LEU A 414 13.66 21.19 6.80
C LEU A 414 14.58 20.10 6.27
N ALA A 415 14.03 18.96 5.93
CA ALA A 415 14.77 17.87 5.28
C ALA A 415 14.85 18.08 3.75
N THR A 416 15.86 17.47 3.14
CA THR A 416 15.96 17.41 1.68
C THR A 416 15.99 15.99 1.20
N CYS A 417 15.34 15.74 0.08
CA CYS A 417 15.32 14.47 -0.62
C CYS A 417 15.32 14.72 -2.13
N GLY A 418 15.11 13.72 -2.93
CA GLY A 418 14.76 13.86 -4.34
C GLY A 418 15.40 12.85 -5.25
N TRP A 419 15.10 12.99 -6.50
CA TRP A 419 15.55 12.18 -7.61
C TRP A 419 17.04 12.42 -7.88
N GLY A 420 17.86 11.60 -7.28
CA GLY A 420 19.31 11.75 -7.27
C GLY A 420 19.81 12.48 -6.02
N PHE A 421 20.64 11.80 -5.29
CA PHE A 421 21.28 12.36 -4.10
C PHE A 421 22.46 13.24 -4.49
N ASN A 422 22.46 14.51 -4.04
CA ASN A 422 23.58 15.41 -4.28
C ASN A 422 24.35 15.71 -2.97
N PRO A 423 25.51 15.10 -2.76
CA PRO A 423 26.31 15.33 -1.56
C PRO A 423 26.82 16.77 -1.43
N ALA A 424 26.90 17.54 -2.54
CA ALA A 424 27.31 18.94 -2.50
C ALA A 424 26.37 19.84 -1.68
N TYR A 425 25.14 19.39 -1.45
CA TYR A 425 24.21 20.13 -0.58
C TYR A 425 24.65 20.17 0.88
N ASP A 426 25.50 19.25 1.32
CA ASP A 426 26.07 19.29 2.68
C ASP A 426 26.85 20.58 2.94
N ALA A 427 27.45 21.19 1.91
CA ALA A 427 28.28 22.37 2.04
C ALA A 427 27.49 23.64 2.39
N PHE A 428 26.22 23.75 1.96
CA PHE A 428 25.46 24.99 2.15
C PHE A 428 24.22 24.82 3.05
N LEU A 429 23.69 23.62 3.17
CA LEU A 429 22.53 23.38 4.05
C LEU A 429 22.95 23.41 5.53
N PRO A 430 22.13 24.03 6.40
CA PRO A 430 22.33 23.97 7.83
C PRO A 430 22.42 22.54 8.36
N LYS A 431 23.22 22.32 9.41
CA LYS A 431 23.50 20.95 9.92
C LYS A 431 22.28 20.29 10.61
N ASP A 432 21.29 21.05 10.99
CA ASP A 432 20.01 20.56 11.52
C ASP A 432 19.06 20.05 10.42
N SER A 433 19.35 20.31 9.14
CA SER A 433 18.57 19.81 7.99
C SER A 433 18.94 18.36 7.68
N PRO A 434 18.03 17.38 7.84
CA PRO A 434 18.28 16.02 7.39
C PRO A 434 18.49 15.96 5.87
N MET A 435 19.42 15.12 5.44
CA MET A 435 19.60 14.80 4.01
C MET A 435 19.20 13.36 3.74
N SER A 436 18.40 13.15 2.68
CA SER A 436 17.88 11.84 2.37
C SER A 436 18.40 11.33 1.03
N GLY A 437 18.71 10.03 0.98
CA GLY A 437 19.03 9.31 -0.24
C GLY A 437 17.99 8.25 -0.54
N ILE A 438 17.52 8.22 -1.77
CA ILE A 438 16.60 7.18 -2.24
C ILE A 438 17.36 5.97 -2.77
N SER A 439 16.75 4.79 -2.64
CA SER A 439 17.13 3.58 -3.37
C SER A 439 15.93 3.25 -4.25
N ALA A 440 16.04 3.66 -5.51
CA ALA A 440 14.91 3.58 -6.42
C ALA A 440 14.75 2.17 -7.01
N GLU A 441 13.77 2.08 -7.83
CA GLU A 441 13.22 1.01 -8.62
C GLU A 441 14.16 -0.11 -9.13
N PHE A 442 13.61 -1.18 -9.61
CA PHE A 442 14.24 -2.28 -10.36
C PHE A 442 15.33 -3.07 -9.63
N GLY A 443 15.58 -2.78 -8.34
CA GLY A 443 16.67 -3.44 -7.60
C GLY A 443 18.08 -3.11 -8.10
N HIS A 444 18.22 -2.17 -9.03
CA HIS A 444 19.49 -1.79 -9.64
C HIS A 444 20.12 -0.58 -8.99
N TYR A 445 19.33 0.31 -8.41
CA TYR A 445 19.80 1.49 -7.72
C TYR A 445 19.85 1.25 -6.22
N SER A 446 21.06 1.18 -5.70
CA SER A 446 21.30 1.13 -4.26
C SER A 446 21.26 2.53 -3.67
N LEU A 447 21.18 2.60 -2.34
CA LEU A 447 21.48 3.83 -1.63
C LEU A 447 22.85 4.37 -2.07
N SER A 448 22.92 5.68 -2.31
CA SER A 448 24.18 6.30 -2.71
C SER A 448 25.23 6.13 -1.61
N PRO A 449 26.39 5.54 -1.92
CA PRO A 449 27.51 5.46 -0.97
C PRO A 449 28.00 6.82 -0.48
N ALA A 450 27.73 7.90 -1.23
CA ALA A 450 28.05 9.26 -0.83
C ALA A 450 27.34 9.72 0.44
N LEU A 451 26.27 9.05 0.87
CA LEU A 451 25.70 9.24 2.21
C LEU A 451 26.72 8.97 3.34
N ALA A 452 27.68 8.08 3.12
CA ALA A 452 28.73 7.78 4.11
C ALA A 452 29.66 8.96 4.35
N ASP A 453 29.87 9.82 3.35
CA ASP A 453 30.78 10.96 3.43
C ASP A 453 30.18 12.17 4.16
N ILE A 454 28.85 12.21 4.30
CA ILE A 454 28.16 13.27 5.02
C ILE A 454 28.26 13.04 6.52
N GLN A 455 28.71 14.05 7.24
CA GLN A 455 28.91 14.00 8.69
C GLN A 455 28.25 15.17 9.42
N GLY A 456 27.90 14.93 10.68
CA GLY A 456 27.40 15.97 11.58
C GLY A 456 25.98 16.43 11.30
N ARG A 457 25.17 15.62 10.61
CA ARG A 457 23.72 15.85 10.40
C ARG A 457 22.93 14.56 10.35
N PRO A 458 21.61 14.59 10.56
CA PRO A 458 20.74 13.46 10.32
C PRO A 458 20.77 13.06 8.83
N LYS A 459 20.75 11.75 8.58
CA LYS A 459 20.73 11.16 7.23
C LYS A 459 19.63 10.12 7.16
N TRP A 460 18.83 10.17 6.12
CA TRP A 460 17.71 9.25 5.93
C TRP A 460 17.88 8.42 4.68
N ALA A 461 17.65 7.13 4.80
CA ALA A 461 17.59 6.20 3.68
C ALA A 461 16.12 5.98 3.31
N ILE A 462 15.79 6.16 2.04
CA ILE A 462 14.42 5.99 1.53
C ILE A 462 14.43 4.96 0.39
N PRO A 463 14.48 3.65 0.70
CA PRO A 463 14.28 2.62 -0.32
C PRO A 463 12.82 2.61 -0.78
N TRP A 464 12.61 2.30 -2.06
CA TRP A 464 11.29 2.05 -2.60
C TRP A 464 10.84 0.65 -2.27
N PHE A 465 9.58 0.50 -1.90
CA PHE A 465 8.97 -0.81 -1.67
C PHE A 465 8.46 -1.44 -2.97
N GLU A 466 8.19 -0.65 -3.96
CA GLU A 466 7.70 -1.07 -5.27
C GLU A 466 8.15 -0.10 -6.36
N ASN A 467 8.05 -0.53 -7.60
CA ASN A 467 8.39 0.27 -8.76
C ASN A 467 7.10 0.86 -9.35
N ASP A 468 7.08 2.15 -9.61
CA ASP A 468 5.97 2.89 -10.19
C ASP A 468 5.51 2.36 -11.55
N VAL A 469 6.43 1.86 -12.35
CA VAL A 469 6.12 1.26 -13.68
C VAL A 469 5.36 -0.05 -13.54
N ASN A 470 5.36 -0.67 -12.37
CA ASN A 470 4.85 -2.03 -12.14
C ASN A 470 3.73 -2.10 -11.10
N LEU A 471 2.99 -1.02 -10.90
CA LEU A 471 1.97 -0.89 -9.85
C LEU A 471 0.85 -1.94 -9.89
N ALA A 472 0.59 -2.57 -11.04
CA ALA A 472 -0.44 -3.59 -11.15
C ALA A 472 0.00 -5.00 -10.69
N GLY A 473 1.27 -5.21 -10.36
CA GLY A 473 1.82 -6.53 -10.11
C GLY A 473 2.39 -6.74 -8.70
N TYR A 474 2.60 -8.00 -8.36
CA TYR A 474 3.29 -8.39 -7.14
C TYR A 474 4.81 -8.23 -7.31
N GLN A 475 5.43 -7.43 -6.46
CA GLN A 475 6.85 -7.09 -6.49
C GLN A 475 7.55 -7.53 -5.19
N PRO A 476 8.02 -8.77 -5.06
CA PRO A 476 8.68 -9.27 -3.86
C PRO A 476 10.15 -8.81 -3.81
N TRP A 477 10.49 -7.96 -2.83
CA TRP A 477 11.80 -7.35 -2.69
C TRP A 477 12.39 -7.44 -1.26
N VAL A 478 12.01 -8.45 -0.51
CA VAL A 478 12.46 -8.65 0.89
C VAL A 478 13.98 -8.65 1.01
N GLY A 479 14.67 -9.38 0.14
CA GLY A 479 16.13 -9.48 0.17
C GLY A 479 16.83 -8.17 -0.17
N ARG A 480 16.29 -7.42 -1.13
CA ARG A 480 16.77 -6.08 -1.47
C ARG A 480 16.59 -5.11 -0.31
N LEU A 481 15.42 -5.07 0.31
CA LEU A 481 15.12 -4.15 1.41
C LEU A 481 15.93 -4.46 2.67
N ARG A 482 16.19 -5.74 2.93
CA ARG A 482 17.15 -6.16 3.95
C ARG A 482 18.58 -5.65 3.64
N GLN A 483 19.00 -5.68 2.36
CA GLN A 483 20.29 -5.12 1.93
C GLN A 483 20.32 -3.60 2.09
N ASP A 484 19.26 -2.90 1.66
CA ASP A 484 19.17 -1.44 1.80
C ASP A 484 19.24 -1.01 3.27
N ALA A 485 18.62 -1.75 4.19
CA ALA A 485 18.72 -1.48 5.62
C ALA A 485 20.16 -1.69 6.17
N VAL A 486 20.88 -2.68 5.66
CA VAL A 486 22.29 -2.90 6.00
C VAL A 486 23.16 -1.76 5.47
N ASP A 487 22.96 -1.35 4.21
CA ASP A 487 23.69 -0.26 3.60
C ASP A 487 23.38 1.09 4.28
N ALA A 488 22.12 1.36 4.62
CA ALA A 488 21.75 2.53 5.39
C ALA A 488 22.54 2.61 6.72
N ARG A 489 22.67 1.48 7.41
CA ARG A 489 23.47 1.40 8.64
C ARG A 489 24.97 1.60 8.38
N ARG A 490 25.53 1.00 7.32
CA ARG A 490 26.92 1.19 6.89
C ARG A 490 27.24 2.64 6.57
N PHE A 491 26.30 3.34 5.96
CA PHE A 491 26.46 4.76 5.58
C PHE A 491 26.12 5.72 6.72
N GLY A 492 25.78 5.21 7.91
CA GLY A 492 25.53 6.01 9.10
C GLY A 492 24.20 6.77 9.05
N ALA A 493 23.20 6.25 8.31
CA ALA A 493 21.86 6.79 8.34
C ALA A 493 21.22 6.58 9.72
N ASN A 494 20.48 7.58 10.21
CA ASN A 494 19.67 7.48 11.42
C ASN A 494 18.17 7.39 11.14
N GLY A 495 17.76 7.50 9.88
CA GLY A 495 16.41 7.27 9.41
C GLY A 495 16.35 6.19 8.33
N LEU A 496 15.31 5.35 8.39
CA LEU A 496 15.02 4.29 7.42
C LEU A 496 13.51 4.27 7.17
N MET A 497 13.08 4.67 5.99
CA MET A 497 11.67 4.74 5.62
C MET A 497 11.49 4.37 4.15
N GLY A 498 10.37 3.73 3.79
CA GLY A 498 10.18 3.26 2.43
C GLY A 498 9.04 3.94 1.70
N LEU A 499 9.25 4.20 0.40
CA LEU A 499 8.25 4.79 -0.48
C LEU A 499 7.34 3.70 -1.06
N HIS A 500 6.01 3.96 -1.11
CA HIS A 500 5.03 3.01 -1.64
C HIS A 500 3.74 3.69 -2.10
N TRP A 501 2.98 2.97 -2.92
CA TRP A 501 1.58 3.24 -3.29
C TRP A 501 0.65 2.19 -2.70
N HIS A 502 0.91 0.91 -2.92
CA HIS A 502 0.08 -0.19 -2.44
C HIS A 502 0.45 -0.62 -1.02
N VAL A 503 -0.51 -1.21 -0.35
CA VAL A 503 -0.36 -1.63 1.05
C VAL A 503 -0.30 -3.15 1.18
N LYS A 504 -1.33 -3.87 0.72
CA LYS A 504 -1.41 -5.30 0.98
C LYS A 504 -0.54 -6.13 0.04
N SER A 505 -0.46 -5.79 -1.23
CA SER A 505 0.44 -6.45 -2.18
C SER A 505 1.92 -6.24 -1.80
N MET A 506 2.25 -5.11 -1.16
CA MET A 506 3.59 -4.76 -0.69
C MET A 506 3.85 -5.12 0.77
N MET A 507 2.95 -5.85 1.43
CA MET A 507 3.06 -6.12 2.88
C MET A 507 4.37 -6.79 3.28
N ASN A 508 4.93 -7.67 2.43
CA ASN A 508 6.20 -8.33 2.70
C ASN A 508 7.37 -7.35 2.68
N ASN A 509 7.38 -6.46 1.70
CA ASN A 509 8.42 -5.45 1.55
C ASN A 509 8.42 -4.48 2.73
N ILE A 510 7.25 -3.95 3.08
CA ILE A 510 7.09 -3.03 4.21
C ILE A 510 7.49 -3.72 5.53
N ALA A 511 7.03 -4.95 5.77
CA ALA A 511 7.35 -5.69 6.98
C ALA A 511 8.84 -6.07 7.07
N ALA A 512 9.46 -6.43 5.95
CA ALA A 512 10.90 -6.73 5.92
C ALA A 512 11.74 -5.51 6.31
N LEU A 513 11.42 -4.32 5.79
CA LEU A 513 12.11 -3.09 6.17
C LEU A 513 11.87 -2.73 7.64
N ALA A 514 10.62 -2.86 8.13
CA ALA A 514 10.29 -2.63 9.53
C ALA A 514 11.11 -3.54 10.46
N GLN A 515 11.18 -4.84 10.16
CA GLN A 515 11.99 -5.81 10.92
C GLN A 515 13.47 -5.48 10.85
N ALA A 516 14.00 -5.16 9.67
CA ALA A 516 15.40 -4.81 9.46
C ALA A 516 15.82 -3.55 10.24
N GLY A 517 14.89 -2.70 10.61
CA GLY A 517 15.12 -1.56 11.50
C GLY A 517 15.44 -1.96 12.96
N TRP A 518 15.12 -3.19 13.37
CA TRP A 518 15.28 -3.73 14.72
C TRP A 518 16.20 -4.93 14.80
N ASP A 519 16.19 -5.79 13.80
CA ASP A 519 16.94 -7.03 13.77
C ASP A 519 17.58 -7.25 12.40
N GLN A 520 18.87 -7.48 12.40
CA GLN A 520 19.70 -7.81 11.23
C GLN A 520 20.47 -9.12 11.47
N SER A 521 19.88 -10.06 12.20
CA SER A 521 20.46 -11.38 12.47
C SER A 521 20.67 -12.24 11.22
N TYR A 522 19.99 -11.91 10.12
CA TYR A 522 20.17 -12.52 8.81
C TYR A 522 21.52 -12.17 8.15
N VAL A 523 22.21 -11.15 8.66
CA VAL A 523 23.54 -10.76 8.17
C VAL A 523 24.59 -11.75 8.68
N ALA A 524 25.46 -12.20 7.78
CA ALA A 524 26.53 -13.12 8.14
C ALA A 524 27.45 -12.48 9.20
N LYS A 525 27.91 -13.27 10.18
CA LYS A 525 28.74 -12.78 11.29
C LYS A 525 30.04 -12.09 10.87
N ASN A 526 30.56 -12.46 9.71
CA ASN A 526 31.77 -11.87 9.12
C ASN A 526 31.49 -10.66 8.22
N PHE A 527 30.22 -10.27 8.03
CA PHE A 527 29.87 -9.11 7.24
C PHE A 527 30.18 -7.83 8.03
N ASN A 528 30.95 -6.95 7.42
CA ASN A 528 31.37 -5.71 8.06
C ASN A 528 30.28 -4.62 7.92
N ILE A 529 29.58 -4.31 9.01
CA ILE A 529 28.56 -3.25 9.07
C ILE A 529 29.15 -1.91 9.52
N VAL A 530 30.47 -1.80 9.62
CA VAL A 530 31.11 -0.53 10.03
C VAL A 530 30.88 0.54 8.96
N PRO A 531 30.59 1.79 9.33
CA PRO A 531 30.46 2.89 8.37
C PRO A 531 31.71 3.00 7.48
N VAL A 532 31.47 3.21 6.19
CA VAL A 532 32.51 3.29 5.15
C VAL A 532 32.38 4.61 4.40
N SER A 533 33.48 5.12 3.86
CA SER A 533 33.47 6.28 2.98
C SER A 533 33.35 5.88 1.50
N SER A 534 32.70 6.68 0.67
CA SER A 534 32.47 6.43 -0.75
C SER A 534 33.78 6.28 -1.56
N GLY A 535 34.87 6.92 -1.12
CA GLY A 535 36.17 6.91 -1.79
C GLY A 535 36.94 5.58 -1.69
N LYS A 536 36.47 4.60 -0.93
CA LYS A 536 37.21 3.33 -0.68
C LYS A 536 36.65 2.11 -1.39
N GLY A 537 36.28 2.23 -2.66
CA GLY A 537 36.10 1.06 -3.52
C GLY A 537 34.82 0.24 -3.28
N LEU A 538 33.79 0.81 -2.67
CA LEU A 538 32.48 0.21 -2.62
C LEU A 538 31.87 0.18 -4.02
N ASN A 539 32.15 -0.91 -4.72
CA ASN A 539 31.45 -1.19 -5.97
C ASN A 539 30.09 -1.84 -5.63
N VAL A 540 29.20 -1.05 -5.04
CA VAL A 540 27.87 -1.48 -4.57
C VAL A 540 27.05 -2.11 -5.69
N LEU A 541 27.34 -1.74 -6.94
CA LEU A 541 26.70 -2.31 -8.13
C LEU A 541 27.18 -3.73 -8.50
N LYS A 542 28.29 -4.20 -7.92
CA LYS A 542 28.83 -5.55 -8.18
C LYS A 542 28.51 -6.55 -7.06
N GLU A 543 28.09 -6.09 -5.90
CA GLU A 543 27.67 -6.96 -4.81
C GLU A 543 26.29 -7.55 -5.11
N THR A 544 26.08 -8.80 -4.72
CA THR A 544 24.75 -9.41 -4.75
C THR A 544 23.84 -8.60 -3.85
N ARG A 545 22.85 -7.93 -4.42
CA ARG A 545 21.96 -7.03 -3.69
C ARG A 545 20.77 -7.76 -3.05
N MET A 546 21.02 -8.96 -2.57
CA MET A 546 20.02 -9.76 -1.90
C MET A 546 20.59 -10.38 -0.63
N MET A 547 20.05 -9.98 0.49
CA MET A 547 20.23 -10.71 1.73
C MET A 547 19.40 -11.99 1.74
N PRO A 548 19.72 -12.98 2.60
CA PRO A 548 18.91 -14.20 2.76
C PRO A 548 17.43 -13.88 3.07
N ILE A 549 16.51 -14.66 2.48
CA ILE A 549 15.06 -14.45 2.57
C ILE A 549 14.27 -15.70 3.01
N ASP A 550 14.90 -16.86 3.01
CA ASP A 550 14.19 -18.12 3.27
C ASP A 550 13.59 -18.15 4.70
N ASP A 551 14.31 -17.62 5.69
CA ASP A 551 13.87 -17.44 7.07
C ASP A 551 12.63 -16.54 7.18
N TYR A 552 12.63 -15.44 6.43
CA TYR A 552 11.51 -14.50 6.38
C TYR A 552 10.25 -15.15 5.84
N TYR A 553 10.36 -15.79 4.66
CA TYR A 553 9.20 -16.40 4.02
C TYR A 553 8.69 -17.64 4.76
N GLU A 554 9.54 -18.37 5.47
CA GLU A 554 9.10 -19.48 6.34
C GLU A 554 8.28 -18.96 7.53
N ASP A 555 8.73 -17.88 8.22
CA ASP A 555 7.98 -17.24 9.30
C ASP A 555 6.67 -16.62 8.80
N PHE A 556 6.75 -15.93 7.66
CA PHE A 556 5.58 -15.38 6.98
C PHE A 556 4.53 -16.44 6.67
N ALA A 557 4.95 -17.54 6.06
CA ALA A 557 4.05 -18.65 5.71
C ALA A 557 3.45 -19.32 6.95
N LYS A 558 4.23 -19.47 8.01
CA LYS A 558 3.75 -19.99 9.29
C LYS A 558 2.65 -19.14 9.91
N ALA A 559 2.82 -17.83 9.89
CA ALA A 559 1.85 -16.88 10.44
C ALA A 559 0.59 -16.78 9.57
N ASN A 560 0.74 -16.74 8.24
CA ASN A 560 -0.36 -16.53 7.31
C ASN A 560 -1.13 -17.80 6.94
N PHE A 561 -0.45 -18.94 6.84
CA PHE A 561 -1.03 -20.19 6.30
C PHE A 561 -1.04 -21.33 7.34
N GLY A 562 -0.47 -21.10 8.53
CA GLY A 562 -0.30 -22.08 9.56
C GLY A 562 1.01 -22.89 9.43
N SER A 563 1.37 -23.62 10.49
CA SER A 563 2.66 -24.34 10.57
C SER A 563 2.76 -25.51 9.58
N ASN A 564 1.63 -26.07 9.16
CA ASN A 564 1.62 -27.18 8.20
C ASN A 564 2.05 -26.66 6.83
N LYS A 565 3.11 -27.21 6.27
CA LYS A 565 3.69 -26.82 4.98
C LYS A 565 4.27 -25.40 4.92
N ALA A 566 4.53 -24.74 6.05
CA ALA A 566 5.08 -23.38 6.08
C ALA A 566 6.41 -23.29 5.31
N LYS A 567 7.30 -24.25 5.46
CA LYS A 567 8.58 -24.30 4.74
C LYS A 567 8.40 -24.47 3.22
N GLU A 568 7.44 -25.30 2.78
CA GLU A 568 7.16 -25.49 1.36
C GLU A 568 6.50 -24.25 0.73
N THR A 569 5.49 -23.69 1.40
CA THR A 569 4.78 -22.51 0.92
C THR A 569 5.69 -21.26 0.94
N GLY A 570 6.44 -21.05 2.01
CA GLY A 570 7.42 -19.99 2.11
C GLY A 570 8.55 -20.15 1.08
N GLY A 571 9.01 -21.37 0.85
CA GLY A 571 10.03 -21.67 -0.16
C GLY A 571 9.60 -21.29 -1.58
N ILE A 572 8.32 -21.49 -1.95
CA ILE A 572 7.79 -21.06 -3.26
C ILE A 572 7.77 -19.52 -3.38
N LEU A 573 7.37 -18.81 -2.32
CA LEU A 573 7.40 -17.34 -2.33
C LEU A 573 8.84 -16.81 -2.42
N ALA A 574 9.77 -17.41 -1.70
CA ALA A 574 11.20 -17.09 -1.80
C ALA A 574 11.76 -17.38 -3.20
N GLU A 575 11.36 -18.49 -3.83
CA GLU A 575 11.74 -18.83 -5.20
C GLU A 575 11.19 -17.80 -6.20
N SER A 576 9.95 -17.31 -6.02
CA SER A 576 9.36 -16.25 -6.84
C SER A 576 10.18 -14.96 -6.76
N GLU A 577 10.60 -14.55 -5.57
CA GLU A 577 11.46 -13.36 -5.42
C GLU A 577 12.83 -13.55 -6.08
N LYS A 578 13.49 -14.68 -5.81
CA LYS A 578 14.80 -15.00 -6.43
C LYS A 578 14.71 -15.00 -7.95
N MET A 579 13.59 -15.45 -8.49
CA MET A 579 13.35 -15.46 -9.93
C MET A 579 13.20 -14.05 -10.50
N GLN A 580 12.42 -13.17 -9.85
CA GLN A 580 12.27 -11.78 -10.29
C GLN A 580 13.58 -11.00 -10.24
N THR A 581 14.34 -11.16 -9.17
CA THR A 581 15.63 -10.46 -9.00
C THR A 581 16.75 -11.01 -9.87
N SER A 582 16.61 -12.22 -10.42
CA SER A 582 17.58 -12.81 -11.34
C SER A 582 17.44 -12.33 -12.78
N LEU A 583 16.34 -11.66 -13.13
CA LEU A 583 16.16 -11.08 -14.45
C LEU A 583 17.26 -10.05 -14.70
N LYS A 584 18.22 -10.40 -15.55
CA LYS A 584 19.27 -9.50 -16.00
C LYS A 584 18.62 -8.44 -16.91
N GLY A 585 18.55 -7.23 -16.47
CA GLY A 585 17.95 -6.19 -17.28
C GLY A 585 18.40 -4.79 -16.95
N THR A 586 18.37 -3.95 -17.95
CA THR A 586 18.45 -2.51 -17.80
C THR A 586 17.18 -1.99 -17.10
N ALA A 587 17.24 -0.83 -16.52
CA ALA A 587 16.12 -0.13 -15.87
C ALA A 587 14.84 -0.02 -16.72
N HIS A 588 14.89 -0.36 -18.00
CA HIS A 588 13.78 -0.29 -18.95
C HIS A 588 13.33 -1.67 -19.48
N ARG A 589 13.78 -2.78 -18.86
CA ARG A 589 13.17 -4.06 -19.20
C ARG A 589 11.74 -4.07 -18.68
N PRO A 590 10.79 -4.42 -19.53
CA PRO A 590 9.43 -4.58 -19.11
C PRO A 590 9.39 -5.69 -18.07
N ASP A 591 9.12 -5.33 -16.86
CA ASP A 591 8.70 -6.29 -15.85
C ASP A 591 7.36 -6.84 -16.34
N PRO A 592 7.19 -8.18 -16.41
CA PRO A 592 5.92 -8.77 -16.83
C PRO A 592 4.76 -8.45 -15.90
N THR A 593 5.01 -7.79 -14.78
CA THR A 593 4.07 -7.59 -13.70
C THR A 593 3.47 -6.18 -13.62
N GLY A 594 3.76 -5.27 -14.55
CA GLY A 594 3.34 -3.90 -14.39
C GLY A 594 2.92 -3.14 -15.64
N TRP A 595 2.84 -1.84 -15.50
CA TRP A 595 2.52 -0.90 -16.56
C TRP A 595 3.38 -1.08 -17.81
N GLY A 596 4.66 -1.38 -17.66
CA GLY A 596 5.57 -1.65 -18.75
C GLY A 596 5.10 -2.78 -19.65
N THR A 597 4.42 -3.78 -19.11
CA THR A 597 3.83 -4.88 -19.87
C THR A 597 2.69 -4.40 -20.78
N PHE A 598 1.86 -3.50 -20.27
CA PHE A 598 0.77 -2.92 -21.04
C PHE A 598 1.24 -1.88 -22.07
N TRP A 599 2.31 -1.15 -21.79
CA TRP A 599 2.66 0.07 -22.53
C TRP A 599 3.78 -0.09 -23.55
N GLY A 600 4.88 -0.68 -23.17
CA GLY A 600 6.07 -0.68 -24.01
C GLY A 600 6.49 -2.05 -24.55
N ALA A 601 6.19 -3.08 -23.81
CA ALA A 601 6.78 -4.39 -24.01
C ALA A 601 5.97 -5.39 -24.81
N GLN A 602 4.76 -5.06 -25.16
CA GLN A 602 3.82 -5.95 -25.85
C GLN A 602 4.40 -6.59 -27.11
N GLY A 603 5.32 -5.90 -27.79
CA GLY A 603 6.03 -6.47 -28.92
C GLY A 603 7.29 -7.24 -28.59
N ALA A 604 7.99 -6.85 -27.50
CA ALA A 604 9.21 -7.49 -27.06
C ALA A 604 8.93 -8.83 -26.35
N LEU A 605 7.83 -8.92 -25.58
CA LEU A 605 7.42 -10.12 -24.87
C LEU A 605 7.23 -11.32 -25.80
N GLN A 606 6.74 -11.10 -27.02
CA GLN A 606 6.51 -12.19 -27.97
C GLN A 606 7.81 -12.77 -28.54
N SER A 607 8.87 -11.98 -28.61
CA SER A 607 10.13 -12.36 -29.25
C SER A 607 11.27 -12.62 -28.27
N ASP A 608 11.06 -12.36 -26.96
CA ASP A 608 12.08 -12.54 -25.93
C ASP A 608 11.94 -13.92 -25.25
N PRO A 609 12.86 -14.87 -25.54
CA PRO A 609 12.82 -16.22 -24.96
C PRO A 609 13.00 -16.23 -23.44
N GLU A 610 13.71 -15.25 -22.86
CA GLU A 610 13.94 -15.14 -21.43
C GLU A 610 12.63 -14.79 -20.71
N MET A 611 11.85 -13.91 -21.29
CA MET A 611 10.56 -13.52 -20.76
C MET A 611 9.53 -14.65 -20.86
N HIS A 612 9.54 -15.43 -21.96
CA HIS A 612 8.69 -16.62 -22.05
C HIS A 612 9.05 -17.68 -21.02
N ALA A 613 10.34 -17.92 -20.81
CA ALA A 613 10.82 -18.85 -19.79
C ALA A 613 10.43 -18.39 -18.38
N TYR A 614 10.48 -17.08 -18.12
CA TYR A 614 10.04 -16.48 -16.87
C TYR A 614 8.54 -16.72 -16.62
N ALA A 615 7.69 -16.43 -17.61
CA ALA A 615 6.26 -16.62 -17.48
C ALA A 615 5.87 -18.08 -17.24
N GLN A 616 6.50 -19.00 -18.00
CA GLN A 616 6.29 -20.43 -17.80
C GLN A 616 6.66 -20.83 -16.37
N LYS A 617 7.82 -20.41 -15.89
CA LYS A 617 8.30 -20.72 -14.56
C LYS A 617 7.42 -20.14 -13.46
N ASN A 618 6.93 -18.89 -13.63
CA ASN A 618 5.98 -18.29 -12.71
C ASN A 618 4.64 -19.05 -12.68
N GLY A 619 4.15 -19.49 -13.84
CA GLY A 619 2.96 -20.37 -13.93
C GLY A 619 3.17 -21.69 -13.18
N GLU A 620 4.34 -22.34 -13.34
CA GLU A 620 4.70 -23.55 -12.61
C GLU A 620 4.74 -23.32 -11.09
N LEU A 621 5.27 -22.18 -10.64
CA LEU A 621 5.26 -21.78 -9.22
C LEU A 621 3.83 -21.63 -8.69
N ALA A 622 2.97 -20.91 -9.43
CA ALA A 622 1.57 -20.74 -9.07
C ALA A 622 0.84 -22.07 -8.94
N GLU A 623 1.07 -23.02 -9.86
CA GLU A 623 0.47 -24.37 -9.79
C GLU A 623 1.04 -25.22 -8.64
N ARG A 624 2.34 -25.13 -8.36
CA ARG A 624 2.95 -25.78 -7.20
C ARG A 624 2.34 -25.24 -5.90
N PHE A 625 2.17 -23.92 -5.81
CA PHE A 625 1.52 -23.26 -4.67
C PHE A 625 0.06 -23.71 -4.55
N ALA A 626 -0.69 -23.71 -5.64
CA ALA A 626 -2.09 -24.16 -5.66
C ALA A 626 -2.28 -25.58 -5.13
N LYS A 627 -1.37 -26.52 -5.45
CA LYS A 627 -1.42 -27.92 -4.94
C LYS A 627 -1.31 -27.99 -3.41
N LEU A 628 -0.67 -27.02 -2.76
CA LEU A 628 -0.53 -27.00 -1.31
C LEU A 628 -1.82 -26.56 -0.59
N ARG A 629 -2.76 -25.91 -1.28
CA ARG A 629 -4.02 -25.42 -0.72
C ARG A 629 -4.79 -26.47 0.09
N GLN A 630 -4.83 -27.71 -0.40
CA GLN A 630 -5.51 -28.83 0.30
C GLN A 630 -4.94 -29.14 1.70
N ASN A 631 -3.70 -28.73 1.96
CA ASN A 631 -3.02 -28.94 3.23
C ASN A 631 -3.24 -27.77 4.21
N ILE A 632 -3.74 -26.63 3.74
CA ILE A 632 -3.99 -25.44 4.57
C ILE A 632 -5.27 -25.68 5.37
N LYS A 633 -5.20 -25.43 6.67
CA LYS A 633 -6.31 -25.60 7.61
C LYS A 633 -6.66 -24.26 8.25
N GLY A 634 -7.96 -24.03 8.46
CA GLY A 634 -8.51 -22.79 9.00
C GLY A 634 -8.96 -21.82 7.89
N ALA A 635 -10.09 -21.18 8.14
CA ALA A 635 -10.73 -20.32 7.14
C ALA A 635 -9.92 -19.05 6.85
N GLY A 636 -9.32 -18.44 7.89
CA GLY A 636 -8.47 -17.27 7.73
C GLY A 636 -7.14 -17.60 7.05
N ASN A 637 -6.54 -18.76 7.39
CA ASN A 637 -5.35 -19.25 6.69
C ASN A 637 -5.62 -19.51 5.21
N LEU A 638 -6.79 -20.09 4.88
CA LEU A 638 -7.20 -20.33 3.48
C LEU A 638 -7.45 -19.01 2.73
N GLU A 639 -8.13 -18.04 3.35
CA GLU A 639 -8.37 -16.73 2.75
C GLU A 639 -7.05 -16.03 2.40
N ARG A 640 -6.09 -16.02 3.33
CA ARG A 640 -4.77 -15.45 3.10
C ARG A 640 -3.96 -16.22 2.06
N PHE A 641 -4.05 -17.55 2.06
CA PHE A 641 -3.41 -18.40 1.06
C PHE A 641 -3.96 -18.12 -0.35
N ASP A 642 -5.29 -18.03 -0.49
CA ASP A 642 -5.96 -17.76 -1.76
C ASP A 642 -5.61 -16.35 -2.29
N TYR A 643 -5.42 -15.37 -1.41
CA TYR A 643 -4.90 -14.06 -1.79
C TYR A 643 -3.52 -14.18 -2.47
N TRP A 644 -2.57 -14.87 -1.85
CA TRP A 644 -1.22 -15.01 -2.41
C TRP A 644 -1.18 -15.89 -3.67
N LEU A 645 -2.02 -16.89 -3.74
CA LEU A 645 -2.21 -17.66 -4.98
C LEU A 645 -2.73 -16.76 -6.10
N THR A 646 -3.64 -15.83 -5.78
CA THR A 646 -4.16 -14.85 -6.74
C THR A 646 -3.05 -13.90 -7.21
N MET A 647 -2.20 -13.42 -6.31
CA MET A 647 -1.04 -12.58 -6.68
C MET A 647 -0.10 -13.28 -7.67
N LEU A 648 0.25 -14.55 -7.42
CA LEU A 648 1.07 -15.34 -8.36
C LEU A 648 0.37 -15.54 -9.72
N ARG A 649 -0.96 -15.69 -9.71
CA ARG A 649 -1.75 -15.84 -10.95
C ARG A 649 -1.88 -14.56 -11.74
N ILE A 650 -1.98 -13.40 -11.07
CA ILE A 650 -1.99 -12.10 -11.74
C ILE A 650 -0.71 -11.93 -12.57
N GLN A 651 0.46 -12.19 -12.00
CA GLN A 651 1.72 -12.12 -12.72
C GLN A 651 1.71 -12.98 -14.00
N THR A 652 1.25 -14.22 -13.89
CA THR A 652 1.14 -15.12 -15.05
C THR A 652 0.14 -14.60 -16.08
N ALA A 653 -1.03 -14.14 -15.63
CA ALA A 653 -2.09 -13.66 -16.51
C ALA A 653 -1.68 -12.40 -17.29
N MET A 654 -1.00 -11.46 -16.62
CA MET A 654 -0.49 -10.24 -17.26
C MET A 654 0.51 -10.58 -18.37
N TYR A 655 1.38 -11.53 -18.09
CA TYR A 655 2.33 -11.99 -19.08
C TYR A 655 1.65 -12.67 -20.29
N GLU A 656 0.72 -13.58 -20.04
CA GLU A 656 -0.07 -14.24 -21.09
C GLU A 656 -0.81 -13.22 -21.95
N ALA A 657 -1.41 -12.22 -21.33
CA ALA A 657 -2.10 -11.13 -22.02
C ALA A 657 -1.16 -10.31 -22.92
N GLY A 658 0.02 -9.94 -22.39
CA GLY A 658 1.05 -9.25 -23.20
C GLY A 658 1.50 -10.06 -24.42
N ALA A 659 1.69 -11.37 -24.25
CA ALA A 659 2.07 -12.27 -25.35
C ALA A 659 0.98 -12.39 -26.44
N VAL A 660 -0.29 -12.49 -26.05
CA VAL A 660 -1.41 -12.54 -26.99
C VAL A 660 -1.57 -11.20 -27.72
N HIS A 661 -1.48 -10.09 -27.00
CA HIS A 661 -1.51 -8.75 -27.61
C HIS A 661 -0.35 -8.54 -28.60
N GLY A 662 0.83 -9.05 -28.28
CA GLY A 662 1.97 -9.07 -29.22
C GLY A 662 1.66 -9.80 -30.53
N LYS A 663 0.96 -10.96 -30.48
CA LYS A 663 0.50 -11.67 -31.67
C LYS A 663 -0.49 -10.83 -32.49
N LEU A 664 -1.44 -10.16 -31.81
CA LEU A 664 -2.38 -9.24 -32.46
C LEU A 664 -1.65 -8.12 -33.22
N ARG A 665 -0.68 -7.51 -32.57
CA ARG A 665 0.15 -6.45 -33.15
C ARG A 665 0.89 -6.92 -34.42
N VAL A 666 1.45 -8.12 -34.41
CA VAL A 666 2.16 -8.68 -35.59
C VAL A 666 1.21 -8.90 -36.75
N ILE A 667 0.08 -9.58 -36.53
CA ILE A 667 -0.86 -9.87 -37.61
C ILE A 667 -1.49 -8.59 -38.19
N VAL A 668 -1.75 -7.58 -37.36
CA VAL A 668 -2.25 -6.28 -37.86
C VAL A 668 -1.19 -5.56 -38.68
N ALA A 669 0.07 -5.58 -38.26
CA ALA A 669 1.16 -4.98 -39.04
C ALA A 669 1.39 -5.71 -40.38
N GLU A 670 1.20 -7.04 -40.45
CA GLU A 670 1.21 -7.80 -41.71
C GLU A 670 0.01 -7.40 -42.58
N MET A 671 -1.18 -7.29 -42.00
CA MET A 671 -2.40 -6.87 -42.68
C MET A 671 -2.27 -5.47 -43.29
N GLU A 672 -1.66 -4.53 -42.55
CA GLU A 672 -1.47 -3.14 -43.06
C GLU A 672 -0.53 -3.11 -44.28
N LYS A 673 0.49 -3.94 -44.29
CA LYS A 673 1.47 -4.04 -45.38
C LYS A 673 0.97 -4.84 -46.61
N GLU A 674 -0.07 -5.66 -46.43
CA GLU A 674 -0.61 -6.49 -47.54
C GLU A 674 -1.38 -5.64 -48.53
N ASN A 675 -1.07 -5.82 -49.81
CA ASN A 675 -1.71 -5.08 -50.92
C ASN A 675 -2.82 -5.89 -51.62
N ASP A 676 -2.79 -7.22 -51.52
CA ASP A 676 -3.84 -8.09 -52.08
C ASP A 676 -5.10 -8.00 -51.18
N PRO A 677 -6.24 -7.54 -51.73
CA PRO A 677 -7.46 -7.37 -50.92
C PRO A 677 -7.99 -8.67 -50.31
N VAL A 678 -7.78 -9.81 -50.95
CA VAL A 678 -8.25 -11.10 -50.46
C VAL A 678 -7.41 -11.55 -49.28
N LYS A 679 -6.10 -11.48 -49.41
CA LYS A 679 -5.16 -11.83 -48.34
C LYS A 679 -5.29 -10.86 -47.16
N LYS A 680 -5.50 -9.58 -47.48
CA LYS A 680 -5.70 -8.56 -46.42
C LYS A 680 -6.94 -8.86 -45.56
N LYS A 681 -8.05 -9.29 -46.22
CA LYS A 681 -9.26 -9.72 -45.49
C LYS A 681 -9.06 -11.03 -44.71
N ASP A 682 -8.28 -11.97 -45.21
CA ASP A 682 -7.91 -13.20 -44.48
C ASP A 682 -7.11 -12.86 -43.22
N LEU A 683 -6.12 -11.95 -43.33
CA LEU A 683 -5.35 -11.46 -42.18
C LEU A 683 -6.24 -10.73 -41.16
N ALA A 684 -7.21 -9.91 -41.65
CA ALA A 684 -8.17 -9.24 -40.76
C ALA A 684 -9.05 -10.26 -40.01
N SER A 685 -9.48 -11.33 -40.68
CA SER A 685 -10.26 -12.40 -40.04
C SER A 685 -9.46 -13.14 -38.96
N LYS A 686 -8.18 -13.39 -39.22
CA LYS A 686 -7.26 -13.96 -38.21
C LYS A 686 -7.01 -12.99 -37.06
N ALA A 687 -6.88 -11.68 -37.33
CA ALA A 687 -6.73 -10.65 -36.31
C ALA A 687 -7.94 -10.59 -35.37
N ILE A 688 -9.16 -10.73 -35.86
CA ILE A 688 -10.38 -10.81 -35.05
C ILE A 688 -10.33 -11.98 -34.04
N ILE A 689 -9.89 -13.16 -34.49
CA ILE A 689 -9.77 -14.33 -33.60
C ILE A 689 -8.79 -14.06 -32.45
N ILE A 690 -7.62 -13.49 -32.78
CA ILE A 690 -6.61 -13.13 -31.77
C ILE A 690 -7.13 -11.99 -30.89
N ARG A 691 -7.88 -11.04 -31.45
CA ARG A 691 -8.48 -9.94 -30.66
C ARG A 691 -9.47 -10.46 -29.62
N ALA A 692 -10.25 -11.47 -29.94
CA ALA A 692 -11.11 -12.15 -28.96
C ALA A 692 -10.28 -12.87 -27.85
N GLU A 693 -9.10 -13.41 -28.20
CA GLU A 693 -8.18 -13.95 -27.19
C GLU A 693 -7.61 -12.87 -26.26
N VAL A 694 -7.32 -11.68 -26.80
CA VAL A 694 -6.88 -10.52 -25.99
C VAL A 694 -7.94 -10.14 -24.96
N VAL A 695 -9.24 -10.14 -25.34
CA VAL A 695 -10.34 -9.87 -24.41
C VAL A 695 -10.40 -10.91 -23.29
N ARG A 696 -10.32 -12.19 -23.65
CA ARG A 696 -10.33 -13.26 -22.64
C ARG A 696 -9.15 -13.16 -21.66
N ALA A 697 -7.98 -12.79 -22.15
CA ALA A 697 -6.82 -12.56 -21.31
C ALA A 697 -7.01 -11.34 -20.38
N TRP A 698 -7.60 -10.27 -20.90
CA TRP A 698 -8.00 -9.11 -20.13
C TRP A 698 -9.02 -9.46 -19.04
N ASP A 699 -10.07 -10.15 -19.39
CA ASP A 699 -11.10 -10.61 -18.47
C ASP A 699 -10.50 -11.40 -17.30
N LYS A 700 -9.53 -12.26 -17.58
CA LYS A 700 -8.81 -13.03 -16.56
C LYS A 700 -8.06 -12.13 -15.58
N ILE A 701 -7.34 -11.12 -16.07
CA ILE A 701 -6.62 -10.15 -15.22
C ILE A 701 -7.60 -9.41 -14.32
N MET A 702 -8.63 -8.82 -14.91
CA MET A 702 -9.59 -8.00 -14.17
C MET A 702 -10.32 -8.80 -13.09
N GLN A 703 -10.73 -10.04 -13.38
CA GLN A 703 -11.33 -10.90 -12.36
C GLN A 703 -10.36 -11.17 -11.19
N LEU A 704 -9.10 -11.42 -11.47
CA LEU A 704 -8.08 -11.65 -10.43
C LEU A 704 -7.84 -10.38 -9.60
N GLU A 705 -7.77 -9.21 -10.24
CA GLU A 705 -7.58 -7.93 -9.54
C GLU A 705 -8.80 -7.59 -8.65
N ILE A 706 -10.02 -7.77 -9.14
CA ILE A 706 -11.23 -7.58 -8.34
C ILE A 706 -11.26 -8.54 -7.13
N ILE A 707 -10.86 -9.80 -7.33
CA ILE A 707 -10.79 -10.79 -6.25
C ILE A 707 -9.71 -10.42 -5.22
N SER A 708 -8.59 -9.87 -5.64
CA SER A 708 -7.48 -9.49 -4.74
C SER A 708 -7.70 -8.16 -4.03
N ALA A 709 -8.50 -7.24 -4.59
CA ALA A 709 -8.74 -5.93 -4.01
C ALA A 709 -9.09 -6.00 -2.52
N SER A 710 -8.34 -5.28 -1.68
CA SER A 710 -8.38 -5.43 -0.23
C SER A 710 -8.21 -4.11 0.53
N THR A 711 -7.77 -3.05 -0.14
CA THR A 711 -7.53 -1.72 0.42
C THR A 711 -8.12 -0.65 -0.51
N PRO A 712 -8.37 0.58 -0.04
CA PRO A 712 -8.87 1.64 -0.92
C PRO A 712 -7.96 1.95 -2.10
N GLY A 713 -6.64 1.86 -1.91
CA GLY A 713 -5.67 2.03 -3.01
C GLY A 713 -5.86 1.04 -4.17
N ASP A 714 -6.32 -0.18 -3.87
CA ASP A 714 -6.61 -1.18 -4.91
C ASP A 714 -7.82 -0.80 -5.77
N LEU A 715 -8.74 0.04 -5.26
CA LEU A 715 -9.81 0.63 -6.08
C LEU A 715 -9.24 1.61 -7.11
N GLY A 716 -8.21 2.36 -6.73
CA GLY A 716 -7.45 3.22 -7.63
C GLY A 716 -6.77 2.42 -8.74
N LEU A 717 -6.10 1.33 -8.39
CA LEU A 717 -5.52 0.40 -9.36
C LEU A 717 -6.56 -0.09 -10.37
N ILE A 718 -7.71 -0.56 -9.91
CA ILE A 718 -8.79 -1.03 -10.77
C ILE A 718 -9.31 0.10 -11.67
N ALA A 719 -9.53 1.29 -11.14
CA ALA A 719 -9.92 2.45 -11.93
C ALA A 719 -8.88 2.81 -13.00
N ASN A 720 -7.59 2.71 -12.66
CA ASN A 720 -6.50 2.94 -13.61
C ASN A 720 -6.44 1.88 -14.71
N LEU A 721 -6.58 0.60 -14.38
CA LEU A 721 -6.61 -0.49 -15.36
C LEU A 721 -7.78 -0.32 -16.34
N GLU A 722 -8.98 -0.01 -15.85
CA GLU A 722 -10.16 0.24 -16.67
C GLU A 722 -9.97 1.42 -17.61
N ARG A 723 -9.44 2.54 -17.11
CA ARG A 723 -9.21 3.75 -17.92
C ARG A 723 -8.19 3.53 -19.01
N ASN A 724 -7.03 2.98 -18.66
CA ASN A 724 -5.89 2.84 -19.54
C ASN A 724 -6.13 1.83 -20.66
N SER A 725 -6.79 0.75 -20.37
CA SER A 725 -6.87 -0.38 -21.29
C SER A 725 -7.80 -0.10 -22.47
N ARG A 726 -8.75 0.83 -22.32
CA ARG A 726 -9.82 1.01 -23.30
C ARG A 726 -9.84 2.37 -23.99
N ILE A 727 -9.58 3.44 -23.25
CA ILE A 727 -9.78 4.80 -23.77
C ILE A 727 -8.64 5.27 -24.66
N TRP A 728 -7.43 4.80 -24.41
CA TRP A 728 -6.25 5.39 -25.05
C TRP A 728 -5.79 4.66 -26.28
N ASP A 729 -6.58 3.80 -26.85
CA ASP A 729 -6.16 3.05 -28.01
C ASP A 729 -4.83 2.31 -27.80
N ASN A 730 -4.50 2.11 -26.52
CA ASN A 730 -3.18 1.63 -26.15
C ASN A 730 -3.11 0.14 -26.07
N TRP A 731 -4.18 -0.51 -25.64
CA TRP A 731 -4.13 -1.94 -25.43
C TRP A 731 -5.34 -2.67 -26.01
N LEU A 732 -6.51 -2.59 -25.40
CA LEU A 732 -7.64 -3.41 -25.76
C LEU A 732 -8.21 -3.05 -27.14
N ASN A 733 -8.45 -1.78 -27.42
CA ASN A 733 -9.12 -1.30 -28.64
C ASN A 733 -8.19 -0.81 -29.74
N ARG A 734 -6.90 -0.88 -29.51
CA ARG A 734 -5.88 -0.22 -30.36
C ARG A 734 -6.02 -0.48 -31.84
N PHE A 735 -6.40 -1.68 -32.22
CA PHE A 735 -6.43 -2.11 -33.61
C PHE A 735 -7.84 -2.25 -34.19
N ASP A 736 -8.88 -2.01 -33.38
CA ASP A 736 -10.27 -2.28 -33.75
C ASP A 736 -10.66 -1.50 -35.01
N THR A 737 -10.45 -0.18 -35.05
CA THR A 737 -10.74 0.67 -36.21
C THR A 737 -10.00 0.24 -37.46
N THR A 738 -8.75 -0.23 -37.36
CA THR A 738 -7.96 -0.70 -38.50
C THR A 738 -8.53 -2.00 -39.08
N ILE A 739 -8.92 -2.93 -38.21
CA ILE A 739 -9.52 -4.20 -38.58
C ILE A 739 -10.90 -3.96 -39.22
N GLU A 740 -11.74 -3.13 -38.61
CA GLU A 740 -13.07 -2.78 -39.10
C GLU A 740 -13.05 -2.15 -40.50
N LYS A 741 -12.08 -1.27 -40.77
CA LYS A 741 -11.90 -0.68 -42.12
C LYS A 741 -11.63 -1.72 -43.18
N VAL A 742 -10.90 -2.79 -42.88
CA VAL A 742 -10.58 -3.86 -43.83
C VAL A 742 -11.73 -4.83 -44.02
N THR A 743 -12.43 -5.16 -42.91
CA THR A 743 -13.55 -6.09 -42.94
C THR A 743 -14.85 -5.46 -43.44
N GLY A 744 -15.00 -4.16 -43.28
CA GLY A 744 -16.25 -3.42 -43.53
C GLY A 744 -17.36 -3.73 -42.49
N LYS A 745 -16.98 -4.29 -41.33
CA LYS A 745 -17.92 -4.69 -40.27
C LYS A 745 -17.39 -4.28 -38.93
N PRO A 746 -18.26 -3.96 -37.93
CA PRO A 746 -17.86 -3.72 -36.57
C PRO A 746 -17.24 -4.98 -35.94
N MET A 747 -16.46 -4.81 -34.89
CA MET A 747 -15.89 -5.92 -34.12
C MET A 747 -17.00 -6.85 -33.60
N PRO A 748 -16.82 -8.17 -33.67
CA PRO A 748 -17.77 -9.13 -33.09
C PRO A 748 -17.96 -8.97 -31.58
N ALA A 749 -19.11 -9.42 -31.07
CA ALA A 749 -19.47 -9.29 -29.65
C ALA A 749 -18.51 -10.02 -28.71
N ASP A 750 -17.86 -11.10 -29.16
CA ASP A 750 -16.85 -11.82 -28.37
C ASP A 750 -15.50 -11.08 -28.27
N CYS A 751 -15.36 -9.96 -28.95
CA CYS A 751 -14.27 -8.99 -28.80
C CYS A 751 -14.61 -7.89 -27.77
N ALA A 752 -15.79 -7.90 -27.17
CA ALA A 752 -16.15 -7.01 -26.08
C ALA A 752 -15.88 -7.68 -24.72
N PRO A 753 -15.30 -6.96 -23.74
CA PRO A 753 -15.11 -7.50 -22.41
C PRO A 753 -16.45 -7.75 -21.70
N SER A 754 -16.50 -8.71 -20.79
CA SER A 754 -17.68 -8.97 -19.97
C SER A 754 -17.99 -7.78 -19.06
N MET A 755 -19.27 -7.54 -18.78
CA MET A 755 -19.70 -6.53 -17.79
C MET A 755 -20.03 -7.16 -16.44
N ASN A 756 -20.04 -8.48 -16.33
CA ASN A 756 -20.53 -9.20 -15.17
C ASN A 756 -19.38 -9.71 -14.30
N TYR A 757 -19.57 -9.60 -12.98
CA TYR A 757 -18.71 -10.30 -12.03
C TYR A 757 -18.99 -11.80 -12.08
N THR A 758 -17.96 -12.60 -12.31
CA THR A 758 -18.05 -14.07 -12.36
C THR A 758 -17.17 -14.75 -11.33
N GLY A 759 -16.52 -13.98 -10.47
CA GLY A 759 -15.65 -14.47 -9.40
C GLY A 759 -16.43 -15.14 -8.26
N PRO A 760 -15.74 -15.62 -7.22
CA PRO A 760 -16.34 -16.20 -6.03
C PRO A 760 -17.13 -15.16 -5.24
N ALA A 761 -18.23 -15.58 -4.62
CA ALA A 761 -18.97 -14.71 -3.71
C ALA A 761 -18.11 -14.39 -2.48
N THR A 762 -17.99 -13.12 -2.13
CA THR A 762 -17.10 -12.65 -1.04
C THR A 762 -17.57 -11.31 -0.45
N ILE A 763 -17.24 -11.08 0.82
CA ILE A 763 -17.38 -9.76 1.46
C ILE A 763 -16.00 -9.11 1.47
N LYS A 764 -15.92 -7.87 1.02
CA LYS A 764 -14.75 -6.99 1.10
C LYS A 764 -14.99 -5.89 2.12
N VAL A 765 -14.01 -5.63 2.97
CA VAL A 765 -13.99 -4.48 3.88
C VAL A 765 -12.64 -3.81 3.70
N PHE A 766 -12.63 -2.73 2.93
CA PHE A 766 -11.40 -2.08 2.51
C PHE A 766 -10.68 -1.34 3.65
N THR A 767 -11.47 -0.70 4.53
CA THR A 767 -10.93 0.02 5.69
C THR A 767 -11.27 -0.71 6.97
N VAL A 768 -10.28 -1.10 7.76
CA VAL A 768 -10.47 -1.84 9.00
C VAL A 768 -9.83 -1.09 10.16
N ARG A 769 -10.66 -0.36 10.95
CA ARG A 769 -10.22 0.29 12.19
C ARG A 769 -10.13 -0.75 13.31
N SER A 770 -9.01 -0.79 14.02
CA SER A 770 -8.81 -1.64 15.21
C SER A 770 -8.79 -0.85 16.53
N SER A 771 -8.88 0.48 16.45
CA SER A 771 -9.00 1.38 17.59
C SER A 771 -9.93 2.55 17.24
N LEU A 772 -10.68 3.02 18.23
CA LEU A 772 -11.54 4.19 18.18
C LEU A 772 -11.32 5.03 19.45
N HIS A 773 -11.64 6.30 19.38
CA HIS A 773 -11.80 7.11 20.60
C HIS A 773 -13.18 6.90 21.21
N ARG A 774 -13.29 7.07 22.52
CA ARG A 774 -14.58 7.05 23.21
C ARG A 774 -15.49 8.13 22.60
N GLY A 775 -16.66 7.71 22.19
CA GLY A 775 -17.61 8.59 21.54
C GLY A 775 -17.59 8.58 20.01
N GLU A 776 -16.59 7.94 19.39
CA GLU A 776 -16.59 7.71 17.94
C GLU A 776 -17.64 6.68 17.53
N VAL A 777 -18.06 6.78 16.28
CA VAL A 777 -18.94 5.84 15.61
C VAL A 777 -18.13 5.10 14.55
N LEU A 778 -18.12 3.76 14.60
CA LEU A 778 -17.54 2.96 13.52
C LEU A 778 -18.50 2.91 12.35
N GLU A 779 -18.10 3.46 11.24
CA GLU A 779 -18.79 3.31 9.96
C GLU A 779 -18.08 2.24 9.13
N LEU A 780 -18.84 1.27 8.62
CA LEU A 780 -18.32 0.20 7.77
C LEU A 780 -18.98 0.28 6.40
N ARG A 781 -18.19 0.04 5.37
CA ARG A 781 -18.62 0.00 3.96
C ARG A 781 -18.28 -1.35 3.34
N PRO A 782 -19.01 -2.42 3.70
CA PRO A 782 -18.79 -3.71 3.08
C PRO A 782 -19.25 -3.72 1.63
N VAL A 783 -18.43 -4.32 0.76
CA VAL A 783 -18.78 -4.64 -0.62
C VAL A 783 -19.03 -6.14 -0.71
N VAL A 784 -20.23 -6.52 -1.14
CA VAL A 784 -20.62 -7.93 -1.25
C VAL A 784 -20.65 -8.33 -2.72
N LEU A 785 -19.52 -8.87 -3.18
CA LEU A 785 -19.39 -9.35 -4.56
C LEU A 785 -20.02 -10.73 -4.71
N SER A 786 -20.90 -10.88 -5.67
CA SER A 786 -21.50 -12.16 -6.08
C SER A 786 -22.11 -12.04 -7.47
N ALA A 787 -22.36 -13.17 -8.14
CA ALA A 787 -23.03 -13.18 -9.43
C ALA A 787 -24.48 -12.63 -9.35
N GLU A 788 -25.11 -12.75 -8.18
CA GLU A 788 -26.44 -12.21 -7.89
C GLU A 788 -26.37 -11.28 -6.69
N GLN A 789 -27.20 -10.24 -6.67
CA GLN A 789 -27.18 -9.26 -5.61
C GLN A 789 -27.59 -9.87 -4.27
N SER A 790 -26.88 -9.55 -3.20
CA SER A 790 -27.23 -9.97 -1.85
C SER A 790 -28.54 -9.34 -1.39
N SER A 791 -29.33 -10.10 -0.65
CA SER A 791 -30.62 -9.65 -0.14
C SER A 791 -30.52 -8.83 1.14
N SER A 792 -29.50 -9.08 1.96
CA SER A 792 -29.28 -8.35 3.21
C SER A 792 -27.82 -8.47 3.70
N VAL A 793 -27.38 -7.44 4.42
CA VAL A 793 -26.08 -7.41 5.10
C VAL A 793 -26.32 -6.96 6.54
N ILE A 794 -25.81 -7.73 7.50
CA ILE A 794 -25.96 -7.49 8.94
C ILE A 794 -24.61 -7.50 9.60
N VAL A 795 -24.35 -6.55 10.49
CA VAL A 795 -23.20 -6.57 11.40
C VAL A 795 -23.67 -7.04 12.77
N LYS A 796 -23.11 -8.15 13.22
CA LYS A 796 -23.27 -8.58 14.61
C LYS A 796 -22.10 -8.04 15.42
N TRP A 797 -22.40 -7.46 16.57
CA TRP A 797 -21.40 -6.87 17.45
C TRP A 797 -21.74 -7.07 18.93
N ARG A 798 -20.76 -7.06 19.79
CA ARG A 798 -20.90 -7.13 21.25
C ARG A 798 -19.71 -6.52 21.95
N LYS A 799 -19.83 -6.13 23.21
CA LYS A 799 -18.68 -5.77 24.03
C LYS A 799 -17.74 -6.97 24.16
N LEU A 800 -16.43 -6.68 24.22
CA LEU A 800 -15.43 -7.71 24.27
C LEU A 800 -15.62 -8.60 25.51
N GLY A 801 -15.82 -9.90 25.26
CA GLY A 801 -16.04 -10.91 26.31
C GLY A 801 -17.50 -11.08 26.77
N GLU A 802 -18.45 -10.31 26.25
CA GLU A 802 -19.89 -10.53 26.52
C GLU A 802 -20.45 -11.72 25.72
N LYS A 803 -21.57 -12.28 26.21
CA LYS A 803 -22.23 -13.41 25.55
C LYS A 803 -23.19 -12.99 24.46
N ASN A 804 -23.95 -11.92 24.72
CA ASN A 804 -25.08 -11.52 23.89
C ASN A 804 -24.64 -10.67 22.71
N TRP A 805 -25.00 -11.11 21.52
CA TRP A 805 -24.80 -10.36 20.30
C TRP A 805 -25.94 -9.37 20.07
N GLN A 806 -25.59 -8.17 19.69
CA GLN A 806 -26.45 -7.16 19.09
C GLN A 806 -26.25 -7.19 17.58
N GLN A 807 -27.17 -6.57 16.84
CA GLN A 807 -27.06 -6.48 15.39
C GLN A 807 -27.45 -5.10 14.88
N SER A 808 -26.81 -4.70 13.80
CA SER A 808 -27.11 -3.53 13.01
C SER A 808 -27.25 -3.93 11.54
N SER A 809 -28.36 -3.53 10.91
CA SER A 809 -28.58 -3.81 9.49
C SER A 809 -27.87 -2.77 8.65
N ALA A 810 -27.19 -3.20 7.59
CA ALA A 810 -26.60 -2.30 6.61
C ALA A 810 -27.66 -1.86 5.58
N VAL A 811 -27.42 -0.71 4.97
CA VAL A 811 -28.21 -0.15 3.89
C VAL A 811 -27.43 -0.27 2.61
N ASN A 812 -28.04 -0.79 1.54
CA ASN A 812 -27.41 -0.78 0.22
C ASN A 812 -27.40 0.65 -0.33
N VAL A 813 -26.21 1.13 -0.67
CA VAL A 813 -26.02 2.49 -1.21
C VAL A 813 -25.81 2.51 -2.72
N GLY A 814 -25.79 1.34 -3.33
CA GLY A 814 -25.71 1.14 -4.77
C GLY A 814 -24.88 -0.08 -5.14
N ARG A 815 -25.27 -0.77 -6.18
CA ARG A 815 -24.59 -1.99 -6.68
C ARG A 815 -24.28 -2.96 -5.52
N SER A 816 -23.03 -3.40 -5.37
CA SER A 816 -22.62 -4.31 -4.29
C SER A 816 -22.18 -3.61 -3.00
N VAL A 817 -22.28 -2.28 -2.92
CA VAL A 817 -21.79 -1.49 -1.79
C VAL A 817 -22.90 -1.26 -0.75
N TRP A 818 -22.57 -1.53 0.50
CA TRP A 818 -23.43 -1.36 1.65
C TRP A 818 -22.76 -0.42 2.66
N THR A 819 -23.54 0.22 3.50
CA THR A 819 -23.04 1.03 4.61
C THR A 819 -23.78 0.71 5.89
N VAL A 820 -23.08 0.77 7.01
CA VAL A 820 -23.64 0.58 8.35
C VAL A 820 -22.87 1.37 9.38
N LYS A 821 -23.55 2.06 10.27
CA LYS A 821 -22.99 2.74 11.43
C LYS A 821 -23.29 1.91 12.66
N LEU A 822 -22.23 1.55 13.41
CA LEU A 822 -22.42 0.93 14.71
C LEU A 822 -22.74 2.00 15.76
N PRO A 823 -23.33 1.62 16.91
CA PRO A 823 -23.53 2.56 17.99
C PRO A 823 -22.21 3.18 18.48
N THR A 824 -22.33 4.34 19.09
CA THR A 824 -21.21 5.09 19.66
C THR A 824 -20.35 4.20 20.54
N ALA A 825 -19.04 4.16 20.26
CA ALA A 825 -18.07 3.32 20.96
C ALA A 825 -17.82 3.85 22.38
N THR A 826 -18.12 3.06 23.40
CA THR A 826 -17.88 3.38 24.81
C THR A 826 -16.92 2.42 25.51
N GLU A 827 -16.80 1.21 24.99
CA GLU A 827 -15.97 0.11 25.51
C GLU A 827 -15.43 -0.72 24.36
N ASP A 828 -14.37 -1.51 24.63
CA ASP A 828 -13.80 -2.43 23.66
C ASP A 828 -14.87 -3.43 23.19
N PHE A 829 -14.90 -3.73 21.89
CA PHE A 829 -15.93 -4.60 21.31
C PHE A 829 -15.38 -5.48 20.19
N GLU A 830 -16.16 -6.47 19.82
CA GLU A 830 -15.89 -7.32 18.66
C GLU A 830 -17.11 -7.36 17.73
N TYR A 831 -16.84 -7.57 16.44
CA TYR A 831 -17.89 -7.64 15.44
C TYR A 831 -17.55 -8.58 14.29
N HIS A 832 -18.58 -9.01 13.55
CA HIS A 832 -18.46 -9.67 12.27
C HIS A 832 -19.64 -9.32 11.38
N ILE A 833 -19.44 -9.48 10.07
CA ILE A 833 -20.42 -9.13 9.04
C ILE A 833 -20.97 -10.43 8.45
N ILE A 834 -22.27 -10.49 8.25
CA ILE A 834 -22.97 -11.59 7.57
C ILE A 834 -23.71 -10.99 6.38
N ALA A 835 -23.52 -11.55 5.21
CA ALA A 835 -24.29 -11.25 4.02
C ALA A 835 -25.08 -12.49 3.58
N ASN A 836 -26.35 -12.32 3.26
CA ASN A 836 -27.17 -13.36 2.68
C ASN A 836 -27.15 -13.20 1.16
N GLY A 837 -26.51 -14.13 0.47
CA GLY A 837 -26.47 -14.20 -0.99
C GLY A 837 -27.68 -14.94 -1.56
N ALA A 838 -27.64 -15.17 -2.86
CA ALA A 838 -28.63 -16.01 -3.54
C ALA A 838 -28.58 -17.46 -3.00
N ASN A 839 -29.71 -18.15 -3.10
CA ASN A 839 -29.85 -19.56 -2.70
C ASN A 839 -29.49 -19.83 -1.23
N ASP A 840 -29.83 -18.91 -0.32
CA ASP A 840 -29.55 -18.99 1.13
C ASP A 840 -28.05 -19.14 1.48
N GLN A 841 -27.14 -18.81 0.55
CA GLN A 841 -25.71 -18.79 0.80
C GLN A 841 -25.40 -17.68 1.80
N LYS A 842 -24.80 -18.05 2.94
CA LYS A 842 -24.30 -17.09 3.92
C LYS A 842 -22.81 -16.86 3.74
N LEU A 843 -22.45 -15.60 3.56
CA LEU A 843 -21.07 -15.13 3.58
C LEU A 843 -20.79 -14.49 4.93
N ILE A 844 -19.57 -14.67 5.44
CA ILE A 844 -19.15 -14.08 6.71
C ILE A 844 -17.79 -13.42 6.58
N TRP A 845 -17.63 -12.29 7.23
CA TRP A 845 -16.34 -11.59 7.34
C TRP A 845 -16.09 -11.16 8.80
N PRO A 846 -14.85 -11.30 9.35
CA PRO A 846 -13.70 -11.99 8.75
C PRO A 846 -13.98 -13.49 8.59
N ALA A 847 -13.24 -14.15 7.70
CA ALA A 847 -13.41 -15.58 7.43
C ALA A 847 -13.28 -16.48 8.68
N THR A 848 -12.59 -16.01 9.71
CA THR A 848 -12.42 -16.68 11.01
C THR A 848 -13.62 -16.57 11.94
N ALA A 849 -14.59 -15.70 11.63
CA ALA A 849 -15.76 -15.49 12.49
C ALA A 849 -16.70 -16.74 12.43
N PRO A 850 -17.47 -17.00 13.53
CA PRO A 850 -17.50 -16.27 14.79
C PRO A 850 -16.44 -16.73 15.81
N MET A 851 -15.53 -17.66 15.44
CA MET A 851 -14.49 -18.18 16.35
C MET A 851 -13.45 -17.11 16.69
N GLN A 852 -13.17 -16.20 15.74
CA GLN A 852 -12.26 -15.10 15.90
C GLN A 852 -12.81 -13.93 15.09
N ASN A 853 -13.37 -12.94 15.78
CA ASN A 853 -14.03 -11.78 15.19
C ASN A 853 -13.05 -10.63 15.01
N GLN A 854 -13.42 -9.63 14.22
CA GLN A 854 -12.73 -8.35 14.24
C GLN A 854 -12.96 -7.67 15.59
N THR A 855 -11.89 -7.17 16.19
CA THR A 855 -11.90 -6.53 17.50
C THR A 855 -11.47 -5.06 17.40
N VAL A 856 -12.11 -4.23 18.20
CA VAL A 856 -11.84 -2.80 18.29
C VAL A 856 -11.61 -2.43 19.75
N ILE A 857 -10.51 -1.76 20.03
CA ILE A 857 -10.28 -1.15 21.35
C ILE A 857 -10.75 0.29 21.33
N VAL A 858 -11.26 0.76 22.47
CA VAL A 858 -11.76 2.13 22.65
C VAL A 858 -10.82 2.87 23.58
N THR A 859 -10.16 3.88 23.09
CA THR A 859 -9.23 4.76 23.82
C THR A 859 -9.93 6.00 24.36
N GLU A 860 -9.34 6.68 25.35
CA GLU A 860 -9.85 7.94 25.90
C GLU A 860 -9.48 9.16 25.04
#